data_c8be584f43f7aed25168b139a50eb1c2
#
_entry.id   c8be584f43f7aed25168b139a50eb1c2
#
_cell.length_a   1.000
_cell.length_b   1.000
_cell.length_c   1.000
_cell.angle_alpha   90.00
_cell.angle_beta   90.00
_cell.angle_gamma   90.00
#
_symmetry.space_group_name_H-M   'P 1'
#
loop_
_entity.id
_entity.type
_entity.pdbx_description
1 polymer ?
#
loop_
_entity_poly.entity_id
_entity_poly.type
_entity_poly.pdbx_seq_one_letter_code
_entity_poly.pdbx_strand_id
1 'polypeptide(L)'
;MKNRLLLTAALLVWCGIQSAAAREAEYLKPELRAKVEQLKVDVAGSATAPLNYQQRADVLWDWVNAFALAGGYVPVNLTTATRPNLPDGISLRQAAGLDAFIEELRLADDEPEALGVLSADAGPFEARSHATFQQTWAVGSRPVTRGGGLVISNHFSADYGRFQAEDPSAANYISISSSSADARFVADGRPVNGMHGGFRGAAPVLYFRLASGSLQTGDTVTVTYGGRTGGSPGLLMASLSSDLMPFPLYVAFDEASQLYSLPIQPMVVTGTALAGVHGFAPSVVRPGEAFTLSVRAQDRYYNRAEPPYMGWQIYANGRQIGILPAGDSAITLLEDVRFTEPGVYRITITSTDGAIKGVANPILVSQDAERIYWGDTHGHSGFAEGIGSPDRFMTWARDDARLDFVTHSEHDIWMDDHEWQVLKDSVKGYSEEGRFIAYLGYEWTTRNIHGGHHNVLFRTTEDRKRVPTQFFPVLSDLYAGLRAQNDPADVVVIPHAHQAGNYRMSDPKLQPLVEIMSQHGTFEWFGRMYLSHGHQVGFIAASDNHHSQPGYTAPKGSGLSQRGGLGAIMAPELSRDAIFDGMKSLRTYATTGDRILLDVALNGSGMGKRIPFAEQRTIRGRVIGTAPIESITLIRNDEEIWQQDYLTIDSGRFNAEETFYLSFDSESVPLQRGDNPRGWRPWRGQLEVVGAEIVTVEPTDFFNADMQQLRRDPENTNIIEFATATRGDSSSLRLTLTNIKRNASLKLKLAPSKEFGSGPPIFRAPANLPGSELELALSDLERGVLKQSLPFQIYEDTVTVRRRITDGRDDVSFEIEDTGSIQGDYYFIRVKQVNDAMAWSSPIWVGGYPPR
;
A
#
# COMPACT_ATOMS: atom_id res chain seq x y z
N MET A 1 -7.49 -46.64 39.82
CA MET A 1 -7.21 -45.23 39.54
C MET A 1 -6.08 -45.01 38.54
N LYS A 2 -5.13 -45.92 38.36
CA LYS A 2 -4.01 -45.74 37.38
C LYS A 2 -4.40 -45.92 35.91
N ASN A 3 -5.45 -46.67 35.59
CA ASN A 3 -5.85 -46.91 34.20
C ASN A 3 -6.77 -45.82 33.60
N ARG A 4 -7.32 -44.92 34.40
CA ARG A 4 -8.08 -43.76 33.88
C ARG A 4 -7.21 -42.58 33.53
N LEU A 5 -6.06 -42.41 34.18
CA LEU A 5 -5.09 -41.36 33.87
C LEU A 5 -4.30 -41.63 32.56
N LEU A 6 -4.09 -42.89 32.21
CA LEU A 6 -3.43 -43.27 30.96
C LEU A 6 -4.32 -43.10 29.73
N LEU A 7 -5.66 -43.32 29.88
CA LEU A 7 -6.61 -43.04 28.80
C LEU A 7 -6.80 -41.55 28.58
N THR A 8 -6.79 -40.73 29.61
CA THR A 8 -6.93 -39.25 29.48
C THR A 8 -5.68 -38.62 28.90
N ALA A 9 -4.49 -39.12 29.23
CA ALA A 9 -3.23 -38.66 28.64
C ALA A 9 -3.10 -39.10 27.17
N ALA A 10 -3.56 -40.32 26.82
CA ALA A 10 -3.59 -40.80 25.44
C ALA A 10 -4.58 -39.99 24.57
N LEU A 11 -5.73 -39.59 25.13
CA LEU A 11 -6.70 -38.73 24.42
C LEU A 11 -6.16 -37.29 24.28
N LEU A 12 -5.46 -36.75 25.26
CA LEU A 12 -4.87 -35.39 25.17
C LEU A 12 -3.66 -35.35 24.24
N VAL A 13 -2.92 -36.44 24.10
CA VAL A 13 -1.82 -36.54 23.13
C VAL A 13 -2.37 -36.80 21.73
N TRP A 14 -3.49 -37.46 21.59
CA TRP A 14 -4.15 -37.69 20.29
C TRP A 14 -4.85 -36.46 19.76
N CYS A 15 -5.33 -35.54 20.63
CA CYS A 15 -5.85 -34.23 20.23
C CYS A 15 -4.73 -33.22 19.90
N GLY A 16 -3.47 -33.49 20.23
CA GLY A 16 -2.33 -32.59 20.00
C GLY A 16 -1.57 -32.80 18.70
N ILE A 17 -1.83 -33.89 17.97
CA ILE A 17 -1.15 -34.21 16.69
C ILE A 17 -2.25 -34.53 15.67
N GLN A 18 -3.20 -33.62 15.50
CA GLN A 18 -3.93 -33.58 14.24
C GLN A 18 -3.02 -32.89 13.23
N SER A 19 -2.64 -33.62 12.19
CA SER A 19 -1.96 -33.05 11.03
C SER A 19 -2.81 -31.92 10.44
N ALA A 20 -2.19 -30.95 9.74
CA ALA A 20 -2.93 -29.92 9.04
C ALA A 20 -4.10 -30.51 8.21
N ALA A 21 -3.91 -31.67 7.59
CA ALA A 21 -4.93 -32.41 6.86
C ALA A 21 -6.14 -32.86 7.73
N ALA A 22 -5.91 -33.14 9.02
CA ALA A 22 -7.03 -33.53 9.91
C ALA A 22 -7.87 -32.30 10.34
N ARG A 23 -7.25 -31.13 10.51
CA ARG A 23 -7.97 -29.86 10.76
C ARG A 23 -8.74 -29.37 9.53
N GLU A 24 -8.15 -29.50 8.36
CA GLU A 24 -8.82 -29.23 7.08
C GLU A 24 -10.14 -29.99 6.97
N ALA A 25 -10.13 -31.25 7.38
CA ALA A 25 -11.30 -32.11 7.36
C ALA A 25 -12.39 -31.71 8.38
N GLU A 26 -12.05 -30.98 9.42
CA GLU A 26 -12.96 -30.62 10.51
C GLU A 26 -13.86 -29.42 10.15
N TYR A 27 -13.41 -28.54 9.25
CA TYR A 27 -14.13 -27.34 8.83
C TYR A 27 -15.08 -27.56 7.65
N LEU A 28 -14.92 -28.66 6.91
CA LEU A 28 -15.71 -28.92 5.71
C LEU A 28 -16.84 -29.92 5.99
N LYS A 29 -18.04 -29.59 5.55
CA LYS A 29 -19.14 -30.57 5.49
C LYS A 29 -18.76 -31.71 4.55
N PRO A 30 -19.26 -32.96 4.82
CA PRO A 30 -18.86 -34.13 4.05
C PRO A 30 -19.00 -33.96 2.52
N GLU A 31 -20.10 -33.34 2.08
CA GLU A 31 -20.38 -33.10 0.66
C GLU A 31 -19.36 -32.16 0.01
N LEU A 32 -19.00 -31.11 0.74
CA LEU A 32 -18.00 -30.14 0.25
C LEU A 32 -16.60 -30.71 0.31
N ARG A 33 -16.30 -31.52 1.32
CA ARG A 33 -14.99 -32.19 1.45
C ARG A 33 -14.68 -33.05 0.23
N ALA A 34 -15.63 -33.83 -0.22
CA ALA A 34 -15.46 -34.67 -1.40
C ALA A 34 -15.14 -33.83 -2.65
N LYS A 35 -15.79 -32.67 -2.80
CA LYS A 35 -15.54 -31.75 -3.92
C LYS A 35 -14.18 -31.06 -3.83
N VAL A 36 -13.78 -30.65 -2.63
CA VAL A 36 -12.45 -30.05 -2.39
C VAL A 36 -11.33 -31.06 -2.68
N GLU A 37 -11.49 -32.32 -2.24
CA GLU A 37 -10.52 -33.37 -2.54
C GLU A 37 -10.46 -33.69 -4.04
N GLN A 38 -11.58 -33.70 -4.74
CA GLN A 38 -11.60 -33.84 -6.18
C GLN A 38 -10.90 -32.68 -6.88
N LEU A 39 -11.17 -31.44 -6.43
CA LEU A 39 -10.50 -30.26 -6.95
C LEU A 39 -8.98 -30.33 -6.80
N LYS A 40 -8.49 -30.78 -5.64
CA LYS A 40 -7.05 -30.99 -5.42
C LYS A 40 -6.46 -32.01 -6.39
N VAL A 41 -7.19 -33.08 -6.66
CA VAL A 41 -6.76 -34.10 -7.62
C VAL A 41 -6.71 -33.51 -9.03
N ASP A 42 -7.73 -32.76 -9.42
CA ASP A 42 -7.85 -32.16 -10.74
C ASP A 42 -6.74 -31.10 -10.96
N VAL A 43 -6.47 -30.25 -9.96
CA VAL A 43 -5.36 -29.29 -9.98
C VAL A 43 -4.00 -30.00 -10.07
N ALA A 44 -3.80 -31.08 -9.33
CA ALA A 44 -2.56 -31.84 -9.38
C ALA A 44 -2.40 -32.62 -10.70
N GLY A 45 -3.51 -33.04 -11.33
CA GLY A 45 -3.56 -33.73 -12.61
C GLY A 45 -3.22 -32.84 -13.81
N SER A 46 -3.36 -31.52 -13.67
CA SER A 46 -3.11 -30.52 -14.73
C SER A 46 -1.63 -30.25 -15.03
N ALA A 47 -0.74 -31.14 -14.59
CA ALA A 47 0.72 -30.99 -14.74
C ALA A 47 1.21 -30.90 -16.19
N THR A 48 0.41 -31.35 -17.17
CA THR A 48 0.76 -31.30 -18.60
C THR A 48 0.31 -30.03 -19.31
N ALA A 49 -0.67 -29.32 -18.73
CA ALA A 49 -1.15 -28.01 -19.17
C ALA A 49 -1.44 -27.16 -17.92
N PRO A 50 -0.41 -26.58 -17.29
CA PRO A 50 -0.59 -25.85 -16.06
C PRO A 50 -1.57 -24.69 -16.27
N LEU A 51 -2.55 -24.56 -15.37
CA LEU A 51 -3.45 -23.41 -15.36
C LEU A 51 -2.63 -22.13 -15.42
N ASN A 52 -3.09 -21.18 -16.20
CA ASN A 52 -2.47 -19.86 -16.15
C ASN A 52 -2.76 -19.20 -14.79
N TYR A 53 -2.07 -18.09 -14.54
CA TYR A 53 -2.18 -17.31 -13.32
C TYR A 53 -3.64 -17.01 -12.93
N GLN A 54 -4.46 -16.51 -13.89
CA GLN A 54 -5.86 -16.15 -13.62
C GLN A 54 -6.71 -17.37 -13.26
N GLN A 55 -6.54 -18.45 -13.98
CA GLN A 55 -7.29 -19.69 -13.72
C GLN A 55 -7.00 -20.25 -12.32
N ARG A 56 -5.72 -20.24 -11.88
CA ARG A 56 -5.37 -20.64 -10.52
C ARG A 56 -5.97 -19.73 -9.46
N ALA A 57 -5.97 -18.44 -9.71
CA ALA A 57 -6.53 -17.49 -8.80
C ALA A 57 -8.05 -17.64 -8.66
N ASP A 58 -8.75 -17.89 -9.77
CA ASP A 58 -10.19 -18.17 -9.77
C ASP A 58 -10.51 -19.46 -9.01
N VAL A 59 -9.71 -20.51 -9.21
CA VAL A 59 -9.81 -21.75 -8.46
C VAL A 59 -9.69 -21.51 -6.96
N LEU A 60 -8.67 -20.81 -6.53
CA LEU A 60 -8.48 -20.50 -5.10
C LEU A 60 -9.61 -19.65 -4.55
N TRP A 61 -10.11 -18.70 -5.30
CA TRP A 61 -11.20 -17.83 -4.88
C TRP A 61 -12.49 -18.62 -4.59
N ASP A 62 -12.91 -19.51 -5.49
CA ASP A 62 -14.12 -20.33 -5.27
C ASP A 62 -13.89 -21.39 -4.20
N TRP A 63 -12.68 -21.93 -4.09
CA TRP A 63 -12.36 -22.84 -2.99
C TRP A 63 -12.47 -22.13 -1.65
N VAL A 64 -11.91 -20.93 -1.51
CA VAL A 64 -12.02 -20.10 -0.31
C VAL A 64 -13.46 -19.72 -0.02
N ASN A 65 -14.26 -19.39 -1.05
CA ASN A 65 -15.69 -19.15 -0.92
C ASN A 65 -16.43 -20.37 -0.40
N ALA A 66 -16.20 -21.51 -1.02
CA ALA A 66 -16.87 -22.76 -0.66
C ALA A 66 -16.50 -23.19 0.76
N PHE A 67 -15.22 -23.08 1.13
CA PHE A 67 -14.72 -23.35 2.47
C PHE A 67 -15.36 -22.42 3.52
N ALA A 68 -15.37 -21.14 3.26
CA ALA A 68 -15.93 -20.12 4.14
C ALA A 68 -17.43 -20.37 4.42
N LEU A 69 -18.16 -20.82 3.42
CA LEU A 69 -19.60 -21.00 3.45
C LEU A 69 -20.03 -22.35 4.03
N ALA A 70 -19.09 -23.29 4.17
CA ALA A 70 -19.32 -24.56 4.86
C ALA A 70 -19.41 -24.46 6.38
N GLY A 71 -19.47 -23.26 6.94
CA GLY A 71 -19.54 -23.03 8.39
C GLY A 71 -18.16 -22.83 9.02
N GLY A 72 -17.13 -22.79 8.22
CA GLY A 72 -15.80 -22.41 8.62
C GLY A 72 -15.61 -20.90 8.67
N TYR A 73 -14.41 -20.50 8.49
CA TYR A 73 -13.95 -19.13 8.46
C TYR A 73 -14.36 -18.41 7.16
N VAL A 74 -14.63 -17.11 7.26
CA VAL A 74 -14.86 -16.24 6.09
C VAL A 74 -13.75 -15.22 5.97
N PRO A 75 -12.93 -15.27 4.92
CA PRO A 75 -11.92 -14.26 4.69
C PRO A 75 -12.53 -12.86 4.58
N VAL A 76 -11.78 -11.85 5.06
CA VAL A 76 -12.21 -10.43 5.04
C VAL A 76 -12.58 -9.96 3.65
N ASN A 77 -11.86 -10.44 2.66
CA ASN A 77 -12.01 -10.03 1.27
C ASN A 77 -13.19 -10.69 0.55
N LEU A 78 -13.71 -11.77 1.09
CA LEU A 78 -14.98 -12.35 0.67
C LEU A 78 -16.08 -11.54 1.31
N THR A 79 -16.46 -10.50 0.63
CA THR A 79 -17.23 -9.44 1.18
C THR A 79 -18.52 -9.86 1.85
N THR A 80 -18.74 -9.20 2.92
CA THR A 80 -19.98 -9.08 3.65
C THR A 80 -21.21 -8.82 2.78
N ALA A 81 -21.09 -8.26 1.60
CA ALA A 81 -22.21 -8.02 0.69
C ALA A 81 -22.87 -9.29 0.17
N THR A 82 -22.18 -10.42 0.19
CA THR A 82 -22.72 -11.71 -0.26
C THR A 82 -23.25 -12.59 0.87
N ARG A 83 -23.29 -12.09 2.11
CA ARG A 83 -23.69 -12.83 3.29
C ARG A 83 -24.83 -12.22 4.09
N PRO A 84 -25.97 -11.99 3.56
CA PRO A 84 -27.11 -11.96 4.45
C PRO A 84 -27.52 -13.41 4.73
N ASN A 85 -27.48 -13.83 6.00
CA ASN A 85 -28.23 -14.96 6.53
C ASN A 85 -28.23 -16.22 5.66
N LEU A 86 -27.05 -16.81 5.40
CA LEU A 86 -27.04 -18.14 4.82
C LEU A 86 -27.56 -19.13 5.88
N PRO A 87 -28.56 -19.94 5.55
CA PRO A 87 -29.05 -20.97 6.46
C PRO A 87 -27.91 -21.92 6.83
N ASP A 88 -28.07 -22.59 7.97
CA ASP A 88 -27.17 -23.66 8.40
C ASP A 88 -26.99 -24.66 7.27
N GLY A 89 -25.88 -24.60 6.58
CA GLY A 89 -25.57 -25.47 5.47
C GLY A 89 -25.03 -24.76 4.26
N ILE A 90 -24.32 -25.49 3.42
CA ILE A 90 -23.83 -25.03 2.13
C ILE A 90 -25.01 -24.80 1.22
N SER A 91 -25.18 -23.61 0.66
CA SER A 91 -26.18 -23.38 -0.35
C SER A 91 -25.86 -24.17 -1.63
N LEU A 92 -26.88 -24.54 -2.40
CA LEU A 92 -26.72 -25.14 -3.73
C LEU A 92 -25.81 -24.26 -4.65
N ARG A 93 -25.82 -22.93 -4.47
CA ARG A 93 -25.01 -22.00 -5.23
C ARG A 93 -23.51 -22.13 -4.94
N GLN A 94 -23.15 -22.48 -3.72
CA GLN A 94 -21.74 -22.66 -3.31
C GLN A 94 -21.21 -24.01 -3.76
N ALA A 95 -22.03 -25.02 -3.65
CA ALA A 95 -21.73 -26.29 -4.28
C ALA A 95 -21.61 -26.16 -5.80
N ALA A 96 -22.47 -25.35 -6.43
CA ALA A 96 -22.40 -25.04 -7.85
C ALA A 96 -21.12 -24.25 -8.22
N GLY A 97 -20.65 -23.33 -7.37
CA GLY A 97 -19.37 -22.63 -7.58
C GLY A 97 -18.20 -23.60 -7.66
N LEU A 98 -18.11 -24.54 -6.74
CA LEU A 98 -17.05 -25.54 -6.74
C LEU A 98 -17.15 -26.52 -7.93
N ASP A 99 -18.37 -26.93 -8.30
CA ASP A 99 -18.60 -27.74 -9.51
C ASP A 99 -18.16 -26.98 -10.78
N ALA A 100 -18.38 -25.68 -10.78
CA ALA A 100 -17.94 -24.81 -11.86
C ALA A 100 -16.42 -24.79 -12.02
N PHE A 101 -15.66 -24.78 -10.93
CA PHE A 101 -14.22 -24.88 -10.94
C PHE A 101 -13.71 -26.20 -11.46
N ILE A 102 -14.28 -27.27 -10.95
CA ILE A 102 -13.92 -28.61 -11.39
C ILE A 102 -14.17 -28.76 -12.89
N GLU A 103 -15.26 -28.16 -13.38
CA GLU A 103 -15.59 -28.14 -14.80
C GLU A 103 -14.59 -27.28 -15.60
N GLU A 104 -14.22 -26.10 -15.08
CA GLU A 104 -13.22 -25.24 -15.74
C GLU A 104 -11.86 -25.92 -15.81
N LEU A 105 -11.41 -26.55 -14.73
CA LEU A 105 -10.17 -27.31 -14.68
C LEU A 105 -10.21 -28.50 -15.65
N ARG A 106 -11.33 -29.23 -15.66
CA ARG A 106 -11.50 -30.35 -16.56
C ARG A 106 -11.50 -29.92 -18.02
N LEU A 107 -12.13 -28.80 -18.36
CA LEU A 107 -12.08 -28.24 -19.72
C LEU A 107 -10.66 -27.83 -20.10
N ALA A 108 -9.90 -27.24 -19.18
CA ALA A 108 -8.50 -26.87 -19.43
C ALA A 108 -7.60 -28.08 -19.68
N ASP A 109 -7.85 -29.21 -19.01
CA ASP A 109 -7.04 -30.43 -19.12
C ASP A 109 -7.54 -31.38 -20.25
N ASP A 110 -8.83 -31.65 -20.28
CA ASP A 110 -9.42 -32.67 -21.17
C ASP A 110 -9.83 -32.08 -22.52
N GLU A 111 -10.25 -30.82 -22.55
CA GLU A 111 -10.76 -30.11 -23.73
C GLU A 111 -10.17 -28.69 -23.83
N PRO A 112 -8.83 -28.52 -23.90
CA PRO A 112 -8.19 -27.20 -23.85
C PRO A 112 -8.66 -26.27 -25.00
N GLU A 113 -9.08 -26.83 -26.12
CA GLU A 113 -9.66 -26.06 -27.22
C GLU A 113 -11.07 -25.55 -26.98
N ALA A 114 -11.77 -26.00 -25.91
CA ALA A 114 -13.16 -25.60 -25.64
C ALA A 114 -13.27 -24.10 -25.33
N LEU A 115 -12.32 -23.53 -24.60
CA LEU A 115 -12.28 -22.12 -24.24
C LEU A 115 -11.85 -21.21 -25.41
N GLY A 116 -11.26 -21.77 -26.46
CA GLY A 116 -10.76 -21.01 -27.59
C GLY A 116 -9.48 -20.22 -27.29
N VAL A 117 -9.21 -19.19 -28.10
CA VAL A 117 -7.96 -18.42 -28.01
C VAL A 117 -8.27 -16.93 -27.93
N LEU A 118 -7.75 -16.28 -26.90
CA LEU A 118 -7.79 -14.83 -26.75
C LEU A 118 -6.47 -14.22 -27.26
N SER A 119 -6.58 -13.20 -28.08
CA SER A 119 -5.48 -12.31 -28.47
C SER A 119 -5.81 -10.86 -28.11
N ALA A 120 -4.79 -10.06 -27.84
CA ALA A 120 -4.98 -8.64 -27.49
C ALA A 120 -3.85 -7.79 -28.06
N ASP A 121 -4.14 -6.50 -28.25
CA ASP A 121 -3.10 -5.51 -28.50
C ASP A 121 -2.24 -5.39 -27.23
N ALA A 122 -0.94 -5.62 -27.35
CA ALA A 122 -0.04 -5.63 -26.19
C ALA A 122 0.42 -4.25 -25.72
N GLY A 123 0.16 -3.21 -26.51
CA GLY A 123 0.71 -1.88 -26.27
C GLY A 123 2.11 -1.70 -26.89
N PRO A 124 3.00 -0.85 -26.31
CA PRO A 124 2.78 -0.08 -25.06
C PRO A 124 1.78 1.05 -25.21
N PHE A 125 1.05 1.33 -24.11
CA PHE A 125 0.18 2.49 -23.97
C PHE A 125 0.76 3.45 -22.94
N GLU A 126 0.66 4.75 -23.19
CA GLU A 126 1.12 5.78 -22.28
C GLU A 126 0.14 5.95 -21.10
N ALA A 127 0.65 6.07 -19.89
CA ALA A 127 -0.16 6.35 -18.69
C ALA A 127 -1.01 7.61 -18.86
N ARG A 128 -2.25 7.58 -18.39
CA ARG A 128 -3.26 8.67 -18.53
C ARG A 128 -3.55 9.13 -19.94
N SER A 129 -3.07 8.42 -20.95
CA SER A 129 -3.52 8.69 -22.32
C SER A 129 -4.93 8.11 -22.57
N HIS A 130 -5.59 8.63 -23.62
CA HIS A 130 -6.80 8.00 -24.11
C HIS A 130 -6.42 7.04 -25.25
N ALA A 131 -6.50 5.76 -24.98
CA ALA A 131 -6.14 4.69 -25.91
C ALA A 131 -7.37 4.04 -26.58
N THR A 132 -7.13 3.40 -27.70
CA THR A 132 -8.07 2.45 -28.32
C THR A 132 -7.30 1.17 -28.60
N PHE A 133 -7.81 0.04 -28.13
CA PHE A 133 -7.23 -1.28 -28.35
C PHE A 133 -8.31 -2.35 -28.41
N GLN A 134 -7.93 -3.56 -28.81
CA GLN A 134 -8.84 -4.66 -28.98
C GLN A 134 -8.35 -5.92 -28.27
N GLN A 135 -9.33 -6.67 -27.78
CA GLN A 135 -9.17 -8.07 -27.43
C GLN A 135 -10.04 -8.89 -28.38
N THR A 136 -9.47 -9.87 -29.05
CA THR A 136 -10.19 -10.73 -30.00
C THR A 136 -10.13 -12.16 -29.51
N TRP A 137 -11.31 -12.70 -29.25
CA TRP A 137 -11.48 -14.10 -28.85
C TRP A 137 -11.94 -14.93 -30.05
N ALA A 138 -11.16 -15.95 -30.41
CA ALA A 138 -11.57 -16.98 -31.34
C ALA A 138 -12.29 -18.08 -30.56
N VAL A 139 -13.55 -18.32 -30.92
CA VAL A 139 -14.42 -19.29 -30.26
C VAL A 139 -13.84 -20.71 -30.42
N GLY A 140 -13.75 -21.41 -29.30
CA GLY A 140 -13.21 -22.77 -29.24
C GLY A 140 -14.19 -23.84 -29.74
N SER A 141 -13.93 -25.08 -29.37
CA SER A 141 -14.79 -26.22 -29.77
C SER A 141 -16.18 -26.15 -29.14
N ARG A 142 -16.37 -25.44 -28.04
CA ARG A 142 -17.65 -25.24 -27.38
C ARG A 142 -18.37 -24.00 -27.90
N PRO A 143 -19.53 -24.14 -28.59
CA PRO A 143 -20.24 -23.01 -29.15
C PRO A 143 -20.91 -22.14 -28.07
N VAL A 144 -21.10 -20.85 -28.38
CA VAL A 144 -21.89 -19.94 -27.52
C VAL A 144 -23.29 -19.82 -28.09
N THR A 145 -24.27 -20.07 -27.24
CA THR A 145 -25.68 -19.98 -27.59
C THR A 145 -26.36 -18.79 -26.91
N ARG A 146 -27.63 -18.56 -27.22
CA ARG A 146 -28.40 -17.47 -26.66
C ARG A 146 -28.32 -17.45 -25.13
N GLY A 147 -28.07 -16.26 -24.56
CA GLY A 147 -27.90 -16.06 -23.14
C GLY A 147 -26.46 -16.13 -22.66
N GLY A 148 -25.56 -16.80 -23.39
CA GLY A 148 -24.11 -16.72 -23.19
C GLY A 148 -23.53 -15.40 -23.67
N GLY A 149 -22.21 -15.27 -23.68
CA GLY A 149 -21.52 -14.06 -24.13
C GLY A 149 -20.23 -13.78 -23.36
N LEU A 150 -19.79 -12.53 -23.40
CA LEU A 150 -18.54 -12.09 -22.77
C LEU A 150 -18.79 -11.13 -21.61
N VAL A 151 -18.09 -11.35 -20.51
CA VAL A 151 -18.07 -10.45 -19.35
C VAL A 151 -16.71 -9.75 -19.28
N ILE A 152 -16.75 -8.43 -19.16
CA ILE A 152 -15.57 -7.56 -19.05
C ILE A 152 -15.57 -6.93 -17.69
N SER A 153 -14.44 -6.99 -17.00
CA SER A 153 -14.26 -6.49 -15.65
C SER A 153 -13.18 -5.42 -15.57
N ASN A 154 -13.43 -4.40 -14.76
CA ASN A 154 -12.37 -3.53 -14.26
C ASN A 154 -11.58 -4.26 -13.16
N HIS A 155 -10.26 -4.22 -13.23
CA HIS A 155 -9.45 -4.65 -12.10
C HIS A 155 -9.53 -3.64 -10.96
N PHE A 156 -9.77 -4.09 -9.72
CA PHE A 156 -10.05 -3.17 -8.60
C PHE A 156 -8.86 -2.30 -8.19
N SER A 157 -7.63 -2.77 -8.42
CA SER A 157 -6.40 -2.01 -8.16
C SER A 157 -6.02 -1.06 -9.30
N ALA A 158 -6.64 -1.20 -10.48
CA ALA A 158 -6.36 -0.32 -11.62
C ALA A 158 -7.19 0.96 -11.53
N ASP A 159 -6.56 2.08 -11.82
CA ASP A 159 -7.17 3.40 -11.86
C ASP A 159 -7.47 3.88 -13.29
N TYR A 160 -7.56 2.95 -14.23
CA TYR A 160 -8.02 3.28 -15.58
C TYR A 160 -9.53 3.61 -15.61
N GLY A 161 -9.99 4.22 -16.70
CA GLY A 161 -11.35 4.71 -16.84
C GLY A 161 -12.40 3.61 -16.66
N ARG A 162 -13.49 3.93 -15.96
CA ARG A 162 -14.60 3.00 -15.74
C ARG A 162 -15.31 2.69 -17.06
N PHE A 163 -15.42 1.40 -17.37
CA PHE A 163 -16.04 0.91 -18.60
C PHE A 163 -17.52 1.26 -18.68
N GLN A 164 -17.99 1.66 -19.86
CA GLN A 164 -19.38 1.89 -20.19
C GLN A 164 -19.67 1.51 -21.66
N ALA A 165 -20.91 1.12 -21.96
CA ALA A 165 -21.37 0.73 -23.29
C ALA A 165 -22.63 1.49 -23.73
N GLU A 166 -22.99 2.57 -23.03
CA GLU A 166 -24.23 3.33 -23.22
C GLU A 166 -24.06 4.51 -24.19
N ASP A 167 -22.99 5.27 -24.03
CA ASP A 167 -22.71 6.47 -24.80
C ASP A 167 -21.45 6.34 -25.66
N PRO A 168 -21.57 6.12 -26.96
CA PRO A 168 -20.42 5.98 -27.86
C PRO A 168 -19.62 7.27 -28.06
N SER A 169 -20.11 8.41 -27.60
CA SER A 169 -19.38 9.68 -27.65
C SER A 169 -18.58 9.97 -26.36
N ALA A 170 -18.93 9.33 -25.27
CA ALA A 170 -18.26 9.53 -23.98
C ALA A 170 -16.98 8.71 -23.87
N ALA A 171 -16.09 9.12 -22.94
CA ALA A 171 -14.87 8.38 -22.63
C ALA A 171 -15.19 6.98 -22.12
N ASN A 172 -14.22 6.06 -22.29
CA ASN A 172 -14.26 4.68 -21.79
C ASN A 172 -15.36 3.82 -22.43
N TYR A 173 -15.78 4.17 -23.65
CA TYR A 173 -16.76 3.40 -24.39
C TYR A 173 -16.20 2.05 -24.82
N ILE A 174 -16.94 1.00 -24.52
CA ILE A 174 -16.61 -0.39 -24.90
C ILE A 174 -17.67 -0.86 -25.90
N SER A 175 -17.22 -1.48 -26.99
CA SER A 175 -18.08 -2.10 -27.96
C SER A 175 -17.66 -3.53 -28.28
N ILE A 176 -18.59 -4.30 -28.83
CA ILE A 176 -18.37 -5.68 -29.23
C ILE A 176 -18.82 -5.89 -30.67
N SER A 177 -18.08 -6.71 -31.40
CA SER A 177 -18.43 -7.19 -32.74
C SER A 177 -18.12 -8.67 -32.92
N SER A 178 -18.73 -9.32 -33.90
CA SER A 178 -18.47 -10.73 -34.18
C SER A 178 -18.39 -10.97 -35.69
N SER A 179 -17.63 -11.99 -36.07
CA SER A 179 -17.59 -12.53 -37.42
C SER A 179 -18.90 -13.23 -37.81
N SER A 180 -19.65 -13.76 -36.81
CA SER A 180 -20.97 -14.39 -37.05
C SER A 180 -22.03 -13.35 -37.42
N ALA A 181 -22.57 -13.43 -38.62
CA ALA A 181 -23.55 -12.50 -39.13
C ALA A 181 -24.87 -12.48 -38.33
N ASP A 182 -25.22 -13.58 -37.70
CA ASP A 182 -26.47 -13.75 -36.94
C ASP A 182 -26.31 -13.38 -35.44
N ALA A 183 -25.10 -13.27 -34.95
CA ALA A 183 -24.85 -12.92 -33.55
C ALA A 183 -25.26 -11.48 -33.27
N ARG A 184 -26.10 -11.28 -32.24
CA ARG A 184 -26.50 -9.95 -31.75
C ARG A 184 -26.29 -9.89 -30.27
N PHE A 185 -25.44 -8.96 -29.84
CA PHE A 185 -25.14 -8.71 -28.43
C PHE A 185 -25.96 -7.53 -27.90
N VAL A 186 -26.29 -7.63 -26.60
CA VAL A 186 -26.79 -6.52 -25.79
C VAL A 186 -25.88 -6.35 -24.58
N ALA A 187 -25.62 -5.11 -24.22
CA ALA A 187 -24.86 -4.80 -23.05
C ALA A 187 -25.78 -4.81 -21.81
N ASP A 188 -25.50 -5.68 -20.87
CA ASP A 188 -26.20 -5.77 -19.59
C ASP A 188 -25.21 -5.41 -18.47
N GLY A 189 -25.55 -4.40 -17.67
CA GLY A 189 -24.82 -4.10 -16.43
C GLY A 189 -25.41 -4.90 -15.27
N ARG A 190 -24.72 -5.93 -14.80
CA ARG A 190 -25.16 -6.67 -13.63
C ARG A 190 -24.02 -6.95 -12.66
N PRO A 191 -24.28 -7.02 -11.34
CA PRO A 191 -23.27 -7.45 -10.42
C PRO A 191 -22.91 -8.92 -10.61
N VAL A 192 -21.63 -9.22 -10.57
CA VAL A 192 -21.08 -10.58 -10.58
C VAL A 192 -20.24 -10.76 -9.31
N ASN A 193 -20.38 -11.89 -8.66
CA ASN A 193 -19.68 -12.22 -7.43
C ASN A 193 -18.55 -13.20 -7.67
N GLY A 194 -17.52 -13.10 -6.86
CA GLY A 194 -16.48 -14.11 -6.74
C GLY A 194 -15.53 -14.20 -7.94
N MET A 195 -15.42 -13.16 -8.75
CA MET A 195 -14.46 -13.11 -9.84
C MET A 195 -13.13 -12.53 -9.35
N HIS A 196 -12.06 -13.22 -9.61
CA HIS A 196 -10.71 -12.77 -9.27
C HIS A 196 -10.23 -11.61 -10.16
N GLY A 197 -9.26 -10.87 -9.66
CA GLY A 197 -8.64 -9.76 -10.39
C GLY A 197 -9.45 -8.46 -10.43
N GLY A 198 -10.62 -8.44 -9.80
CA GLY A 198 -11.46 -7.24 -9.78
C GLY A 198 -12.55 -7.27 -8.73
N PHE A 199 -12.75 -8.39 -8.06
CA PHE A 199 -13.94 -8.56 -7.23
C PHE A 199 -13.63 -9.08 -5.85
N ARG A 200 -13.93 -8.23 -4.88
CA ARG A 200 -14.07 -8.61 -3.48
C ARG A 200 -15.55 -8.60 -3.12
N GLY A 201 -16.35 -9.40 -3.84
CA GLY A 201 -17.80 -9.45 -3.68
C GLY A 201 -18.55 -9.02 -4.93
N ALA A 202 -19.80 -8.54 -4.76
CA ALA A 202 -20.60 -8.06 -5.89
C ALA A 202 -19.99 -6.78 -6.48
N ALA A 203 -19.61 -6.83 -7.76
CA ALA A 203 -19.15 -5.67 -8.50
C ALA A 203 -19.89 -5.53 -9.83
N PRO A 204 -20.14 -4.31 -10.29
CA PRO A 204 -20.72 -4.09 -11.62
C PRO A 204 -19.68 -4.46 -12.69
N VAL A 205 -20.12 -5.16 -13.70
CA VAL A 205 -19.34 -5.52 -14.89
C VAL A 205 -20.14 -5.20 -16.13
N LEU A 206 -19.48 -5.11 -17.29
CA LEU A 206 -20.16 -5.13 -18.59
C LEU A 206 -20.33 -6.58 -19.03
N TYR A 207 -21.56 -7.01 -19.22
CA TYR A 207 -21.89 -8.29 -19.80
C TYR A 207 -22.47 -8.09 -21.19
N PHE A 208 -21.70 -8.44 -22.19
CA PHE A 208 -22.20 -8.50 -23.58
C PHE A 208 -22.85 -9.85 -23.83
N ARG A 209 -24.15 -9.91 -23.57
CA ARG A 209 -24.97 -11.12 -23.66
C ARG A 209 -25.45 -11.32 -25.09
N LEU A 210 -25.34 -12.54 -25.61
CA LEU A 210 -25.85 -12.91 -26.91
C LEU A 210 -27.39 -12.99 -26.87
N ALA A 211 -28.05 -12.00 -27.43
CA ALA A 211 -29.52 -11.88 -27.46
C ALA A 211 -30.15 -12.78 -28.51
N SER A 212 -29.48 -12.97 -29.65
CA SER A 212 -29.90 -13.86 -30.74
C SER A 212 -28.70 -14.35 -31.55
N GLY A 213 -28.88 -15.43 -32.30
CA GLY A 213 -27.85 -16.11 -33.07
C GLY A 213 -27.04 -17.09 -32.16
N SER A 214 -25.91 -17.52 -32.67
CA SER A 214 -24.95 -18.36 -31.98
C SER A 214 -23.54 -18.05 -32.49
N LEU A 215 -22.54 -18.44 -31.70
CA LEU A 215 -21.14 -18.42 -32.12
C LEU A 215 -20.68 -19.88 -32.21
N GLN A 216 -20.05 -20.22 -33.34
CA GLN A 216 -19.51 -21.53 -33.62
C GLN A 216 -18.00 -21.54 -33.57
N THR A 217 -17.40 -22.71 -33.47
CA THR A 217 -15.95 -22.90 -33.52
C THR A 217 -15.34 -22.11 -34.69
N GLY A 218 -14.35 -21.28 -34.39
CA GLY A 218 -13.66 -20.45 -35.37
C GLY A 218 -14.31 -19.08 -35.65
N ASP A 219 -15.52 -18.81 -35.15
CA ASP A 219 -16.02 -17.43 -35.09
C ASP A 219 -15.14 -16.57 -34.20
N THR A 220 -15.06 -15.29 -34.51
CA THR A 220 -14.29 -14.36 -33.66
C THR A 220 -15.22 -13.33 -33.03
N VAL A 221 -14.93 -12.96 -31.80
CA VAL A 221 -15.59 -11.86 -31.07
C VAL A 221 -14.53 -10.86 -30.68
N THR A 222 -14.68 -9.62 -31.14
CA THR A 222 -13.76 -8.54 -30.85
C THR A 222 -14.40 -7.54 -29.90
N VAL A 223 -13.78 -7.34 -28.76
CA VAL A 223 -14.09 -6.29 -27.80
C VAL A 223 -13.18 -5.11 -28.09
N THR A 224 -13.75 -3.96 -28.38
CA THR A 224 -13.01 -2.72 -28.62
C THR A 224 -13.14 -1.81 -27.41
N TYR A 225 -12.02 -1.52 -26.76
CA TYR A 225 -11.90 -0.60 -25.65
C TYR A 225 -11.61 0.81 -26.17
N GLY A 226 -12.40 1.79 -25.74
CA GLY A 226 -12.22 3.19 -26.15
C GLY A 226 -12.47 3.44 -27.63
N GLY A 227 -13.46 2.75 -28.24
CA GLY A 227 -13.79 2.90 -29.66
C GLY A 227 -14.19 4.33 -30.03
N ARG A 228 -13.50 4.94 -31.01
CA ARG A 228 -13.64 6.37 -31.36
C ARG A 228 -14.67 6.68 -32.43
N THR A 229 -15.26 5.69 -33.06
CA THR A 229 -16.21 5.86 -34.18
C THR A 229 -17.43 6.69 -33.80
N GLY A 230 -17.88 6.63 -32.56
CA GLY A 230 -19.00 7.43 -32.02
C GLY A 230 -18.60 8.81 -31.46
N GLY A 231 -17.32 9.19 -31.55
CA GLY A 231 -16.82 10.45 -31.00
C GLY A 231 -16.15 10.34 -29.62
N SER A 232 -16.05 9.15 -29.03
CA SER A 232 -15.32 8.93 -27.78
C SER A 232 -13.86 9.36 -27.90
N PRO A 233 -13.27 9.98 -26.86
CA PRO A 233 -11.84 10.26 -26.84
C PRO A 233 -10.96 9.01 -26.72
N GLY A 234 -11.54 7.89 -26.28
CA GLY A 234 -10.83 6.64 -25.99
C GLY A 234 -11.04 6.15 -24.56
N LEU A 235 -10.40 5.05 -24.21
CA LEU A 235 -10.29 4.57 -22.82
C LEU A 235 -9.17 5.34 -22.12
N LEU A 236 -9.47 5.94 -20.99
CA LEU A 236 -8.45 6.55 -20.12
C LEU A 236 -7.61 5.44 -19.47
N MET A 237 -6.32 5.38 -19.82
CA MET A 237 -5.38 4.42 -19.27
C MET A 237 -5.05 4.72 -17.80
N ALA A 238 -4.54 3.72 -17.09
CA ALA A 238 -4.10 3.88 -15.70
C ALA A 238 -2.99 4.93 -15.56
N SER A 239 -2.85 5.52 -14.37
CA SER A 239 -1.73 6.44 -14.07
C SER A 239 -0.43 5.69 -13.77
N LEU A 240 -0.51 4.40 -13.47
CA LEU A 240 0.66 3.57 -13.19
C LEU A 240 1.17 2.90 -14.47
N SER A 241 2.50 2.86 -14.62
CA SER A 241 3.15 2.00 -15.60
C SER A 241 3.13 0.55 -15.11
N SER A 242 2.97 -0.40 -16.03
CA SER A 242 2.96 -1.83 -15.72
C SER A 242 3.42 -2.65 -16.92
N ASP A 243 4.12 -3.74 -16.66
CA ASP A 243 4.45 -4.78 -17.65
C ASP A 243 3.31 -5.79 -17.86
N LEU A 244 2.34 -5.78 -16.93
CA LEU A 244 1.17 -6.64 -16.96
C LEU A 244 -0.04 -5.87 -16.41
N MET A 245 -0.65 -5.03 -17.25
CA MET A 245 -1.92 -4.36 -16.94
C MET A 245 -3.08 -5.29 -17.28
N PRO A 246 -3.89 -5.72 -16.29
CA PRO A 246 -4.95 -6.69 -16.54
C PRO A 246 -6.20 -6.04 -17.11
N PHE A 247 -6.76 -6.68 -18.11
CA PHE A 247 -8.11 -6.44 -18.65
C PHE A 247 -8.85 -7.79 -18.70
N PRO A 248 -9.40 -8.24 -17.57
CA PRO A 248 -10.00 -9.57 -17.45
C PRO A 248 -11.21 -9.75 -18.34
N LEU A 249 -11.26 -10.87 -19.06
CA LEU A 249 -12.33 -11.25 -19.95
C LEU A 249 -12.78 -12.68 -19.62
N TYR A 250 -14.10 -12.87 -19.52
CA TYR A 250 -14.70 -14.15 -19.19
C TYR A 250 -15.77 -14.51 -20.23
N VAL A 251 -15.96 -15.81 -20.44
CA VAL A 251 -16.99 -16.33 -21.36
C VAL A 251 -18.07 -17.10 -20.60
N ALA A 252 -19.32 -16.91 -20.99
CA ALA A 252 -20.45 -17.78 -20.67
C ALA A 252 -20.92 -18.43 -21.99
N PHE A 253 -21.07 -19.76 -22.01
CA PHE A 253 -21.45 -20.48 -23.23
C PHE A 253 -22.97 -20.45 -23.49
N ASP A 254 -23.79 -20.33 -22.44
CA ASP A 254 -25.25 -20.19 -22.53
C ASP A 254 -25.80 -19.44 -21.30
N GLU A 255 -27.11 -19.31 -21.18
CA GLU A 255 -27.79 -18.59 -20.10
C GLU A 255 -27.57 -19.25 -18.71
N ALA A 256 -27.41 -20.57 -18.68
CA ALA A 256 -27.21 -21.37 -17.47
C ALA A 256 -25.72 -21.57 -17.15
N SER A 257 -24.84 -21.22 -18.09
CA SER A 257 -23.40 -21.39 -17.97
C SER A 257 -22.83 -20.51 -16.86
N GLN A 258 -21.85 -21.04 -16.16
CA GLN A 258 -20.92 -20.24 -15.38
C GLN A 258 -20.06 -19.36 -16.28
N LEU A 259 -19.29 -18.49 -15.66
CA LEU A 259 -18.26 -17.69 -16.33
C LEU A 259 -16.91 -18.44 -16.28
N TYR A 260 -16.30 -18.60 -17.44
CA TYR A 260 -14.98 -19.19 -17.60
C TYR A 260 -13.97 -18.10 -17.88
N SER A 261 -12.86 -18.07 -17.14
CA SER A 261 -11.77 -17.14 -17.38
C SER A 261 -11.11 -17.38 -18.73
N LEU A 262 -10.84 -16.32 -19.45
CA LEU A 262 -9.93 -16.39 -20.61
C LEU A 262 -8.52 -15.94 -20.17
N PRO A 263 -7.45 -16.52 -20.74
CA PRO A 263 -6.09 -16.16 -20.33
C PRO A 263 -5.85 -14.65 -20.42
N ILE A 264 -5.31 -14.06 -19.36
CA ILE A 264 -4.91 -12.65 -19.36
C ILE A 264 -3.78 -12.47 -20.37
N GLN A 265 -3.96 -11.52 -21.29
CA GLN A 265 -2.92 -11.14 -22.24
C GLN A 265 -2.05 -10.04 -21.62
N PRO A 266 -0.72 -10.12 -21.70
CA PRO A 266 0.17 -9.07 -21.24
C PRO A 266 -0.12 -7.76 -21.99
N MET A 267 -0.44 -6.70 -21.24
CA MET A 267 -0.58 -5.36 -21.81
C MET A 267 0.34 -4.42 -21.06
N VAL A 268 1.16 -3.70 -21.81
CA VAL A 268 2.18 -2.80 -21.26
C VAL A 268 1.65 -1.39 -21.20
N VAL A 269 1.77 -0.77 -20.03
CA VAL A 269 1.56 0.67 -19.83
C VAL A 269 2.89 1.29 -19.43
N THR A 270 3.35 2.29 -20.20
CA THR A 270 4.58 3.04 -19.92
C THR A 270 4.29 4.32 -19.13
N GLY A 271 5.35 4.97 -18.67
CA GLY A 271 5.25 6.31 -18.10
C GLY A 271 4.90 7.36 -19.15
N THR A 272 4.89 8.61 -18.71
CA THR A 272 4.72 9.79 -19.57
C THR A 272 6.03 10.56 -19.73
N ALA A 273 5.98 11.74 -20.34
CA ALA A 273 7.13 12.63 -20.47
C ALA A 273 7.78 12.97 -19.13
N LEU A 274 9.07 13.26 -19.18
CA LEU A 274 9.88 13.67 -18.05
C LEU A 274 9.28 14.90 -17.34
N ALA A 275 8.99 14.76 -16.04
CA ALA A 275 8.44 15.83 -15.21
C ALA A 275 9.23 16.08 -13.92
N GLY A 276 10.09 15.14 -13.51
CA GLY A 276 10.87 15.26 -12.28
C GLY A 276 12.07 14.33 -12.25
N VAL A 277 12.87 14.48 -11.21
CA VAL A 277 14.04 13.65 -10.94
C VAL A 277 14.18 13.42 -9.44
N HIS A 278 14.57 12.21 -9.04
CA HIS A 278 14.91 11.89 -7.66
C HIS A 278 16.19 11.09 -7.59
N GLY A 279 16.98 11.30 -6.53
CA GLY A 279 18.22 10.58 -6.28
C GLY A 279 18.14 9.67 -5.06
N PHE A 280 18.88 8.56 -5.09
CA PHE A 280 19.00 7.63 -3.97
C PHE A 280 20.44 7.32 -3.68
N ALA A 281 20.81 7.43 -2.40
CA ALA A 281 22.15 7.11 -1.90
C ALA A 281 22.04 6.38 -0.56
N PRO A 282 23.09 5.67 -0.10
CA PRO A 282 23.16 5.19 1.28
C PRO A 282 23.00 6.33 2.27
N SER A 283 22.18 6.15 3.29
CA SER A 283 21.93 7.21 4.28
C SER A 283 23.11 7.46 5.23
N VAL A 284 23.94 6.44 5.49
CA VAL A 284 25.14 6.55 6.34
C VAL A 284 26.30 5.88 5.64
N VAL A 285 27.39 6.66 5.45
CA VAL A 285 28.64 6.17 4.86
C VAL A 285 29.84 6.53 5.75
N ARG A 286 30.94 5.77 5.65
CA ARG A 286 32.19 6.08 6.36
C ARG A 286 33.01 7.14 5.61
N PRO A 287 33.83 7.94 6.28
CA PRO A 287 34.74 8.86 5.61
C PRO A 287 35.60 8.13 4.57
N GLY A 288 35.57 8.59 3.31
CA GLY A 288 36.30 8.01 2.18
C GLY A 288 35.71 6.73 1.59
N GLU A 289 34.62 6.19 2.13
CA GLU A 289 33.92 5.03 1.57
C GLU A 289 33.32 5.40 0.20
N ALA A 290 33.46 4.51 -0.78
CA ALA A 290 32.82 4.64 -2.08
C ALA A 290 31.37 4.20 -2.03
N PHE A 291 30.51 4.96 -2.68
CA PHE A 291 29.11 4.58 -2.88
C PHE A 291 28.59 5.00 -4.25
N THR A 292 27.45 4.45 -4.63
CA THR A 292 26.77 4.81 -5.87
C THR A 292 25.57 5.69 -5.56
N LEU A 293 25.45 6.83 -6.27
CA LEU A 293 24.25 7.64 -6.31
C LEU A 293 23.43 7.23 -7.54
N SER A 294 22.20 6.76 -7.32
CA SER A 294 21.25 6.47 -8.39
C SER A 294 20.40 7.71 -8.66
N VAL A 295 20.27 8.09 -9.93
CA VAL A 295 19.44 9.21 -10.39
C VAL A 295 18.34 8.66 -11.27
N ARG A 296 17.10 8.91 -10.89
CA ARG A 296 15.90 8.39 -11.54
C ARG A 296 15.08 9.51 -12.14
N ALA A 297 14.98 9.53 -13.47
CA ALA A 297 14.05 10.38 -14.21
C ALA A 297 12.62 9.83 -14.07
N GLN A 298 11.68 10.70 -13.75
CA GLN A 298 10.30 10.30 -13.47
C GLN A 298 9.27 11.21 -14.15
N ASP A 299 8.10 10.64 -14.41
CA ASP A 299 6.95 11.41 -14.84
C ASP A 299 6.19 12.03 -13.64
N ARG A 300 5.09 12.75 -13.93
CA ARG A 300 4.24 13.36 -12.89
C ARG A 300 3.51 12.37 -11.99
N TYR A 301 3.47 11.10 -12.35
CA TYR A 301 2.83 10.00 -11.62
C TYR A 301 3.85 9.10 -10.91
N TYR A 302 5.12 9.51 -10.86
CA TYR A 302 6.23 8.76 -10.27
C TYR A 302 6.55 7.43 -11.00
N ASN A 303 6.08 7.25 -12.23
CA ASN A 303 6.60 6.19 -13.09
C ASN A 303 8.01 6.56 -13.59
N ARG A 304 8.73 5.61 -14.19
CA ARG A 304 9.89 5.98 -15.03
C ARG A 304 9.39 6.88 -16.14
N ALA A 305 10.07 7.99 -16.36
CA ALA A 305 9.79 8.85 -17.50
C ALA A 305 10.08 8.11 -18.81
N GLU A 306 9.40 8.50 -19.89
CA GLU A 306 9.72 8.07 -21.24
C GLU A 306 10.77 9.00 -21.87
N PRO A 307 11.58 8.50 -22.84
CA PRO A 307 12.58 9.32 -23.53
C PRO A 307 11.94 10.48 -24.32
N PRO A 308 12.67 11.57 -24.59
CA PRO A 308 14.13 11.71 -24.43
C PRO A 308 14.56 12.04 -23.01
N TYR A 309 15.66 11.42 -22.56
CA TYR A 309 16.23 11.70 -21.25
C TYR A 309 17.27 12.83 -21.32
N MET A 310 17.31 13.61 -20.24
CA MET A 310 18.25 14.72 -20.08
C MET A 310 19.54 14.22 -19.42
N GLY A 311 20.62 14.96 -19.62
CA GLY A 311 21.81 14.85 -18.77
C GLY A 311 21.58 15.54 -17.42
N TRP A 312 22.34 15.13 -16.40
CA TRP A 312 22.17 15.62 -15.03
C TRP A 312 23.46 16.23 -14.50
N GLN A 313 23.34 17.37 -13.87
CA GLN A 313 24.38 17.99 -13.06
C GLN A 313 24.08 17.71 -11.59
N ILE A 314 25.05 17.18 -10.87
CA ILE A 314 24.89 16.70 -9.50
C ILE A 314 25.77 17.54 -8.58
N TYR A 315 25.15 18.03 -7.50
CA TYR A 315 25.82 18.89 -6.52
C TYR A 315 25.63 18.32 -5.12
N ALA A 316 26.68 18.38 -4.31
CA ALA A 316 26.66 18.08 -2.88
C ALA A 316 26.96 19.36 -2.11
N ASN A 317 26.05 19.81 -1.24
CA ASN A 317 26.17 21.08 -0.49
C ASN A 317 26.57 22.27 -1.38
N GLY A 318 25.96 22.34 -2.58
CA GLY A 318 26.22 23.41 -3.56
C GLY A 318 27.50 23.24 -4.40
N ARG A 319 28.34 22.25 -4.13
CA ARG A 319 29.54 21.94 -4.94
C ARG A 319 29.21 20.82 -5.93
N GLN A 320 29.55 21.04 -7.19
CA GLN A 320 29.39 20.02 -8.23
C GLN A 320 30.28 18.80 -7.96
N ILE A 321 29.69 17.61 -7.96
CA ILE A 321 30.39 16.34 -7.71
C ILE A 321 30.37 15.42 -8.93
N GLY A 322 29.48 15.67 -9.90
CA GLY A 322 29.41 14.86 -11.11
C GLY A 322 28.51 15.44 -12.18
N ILE A 323 28.66 14.89 -13.36
CA ILE A 323 27.76 15.11 -14.51
C ILE A 323 27.47 13.75 -15.10
N LEU A 324 26.18 13.44 -15.29
CA LEU A 324 25.72 12.27 -16.02
C LEU A 324 25.23 12.75 -17.40
N PRO A 325 25.77 12.21 -18.50
CA PRO A 325 25.33 12.57 -19.84
C PRO A 325 23.88 12.10 -20.07
N ALA A 326 23.21 12.67 -21.05
CA ALA A 326 21.98 12.13 -21.56
C ALA A 326 22.23 10.71 -22.11
N GLY A 327 21.31 9.79 -21.85
CA GLY A 327 21.45 8.39 -22.22
C GLY A 327 20.10 7.78 -22.61
N ASP A 328 20.05 6.47 -22.68
CA ASP A 328 18.88 5.70 -23.11
C ASP A 328 18.12 5.07 -21.92
N SER A 329 18.45 5.47 -20.68
CA SER A 329 17.84 4.93 -19.48
C SER A 329 17.28 6.02 -18.58
N ALA A 330 16.08 5.79 -18.03
CA ALA A 330 15.49 6.63 -17.00
C ALA A 330 16.28 6.58 -15.67
N ILE A 331 17.06 5.53 -15.44
CA ILE A 331 17.90 5.38 -14.26
C ILE A 331 19.36 5.43 -14.68
N THR A 332 20.09 6.37 -14.12
CA THR A 332 21.52 6.54 -14.35
C THR A 332 22.29 6.52 -13.03
N LEU A 333 23.52 6.05 -13.05
CA LEU A 333 24.34 5.85 -11.85
C LEU A 333 25.56 6.74 -11.88
N LEU A 334 25.80 7.49 -10.79
CA LEU A 334 27.07 8.12 -10.51
C LEU A 334 27.83 7.22 -9.53
N GLU A 335 28.79 6.48 -10.04
CA GLU A 335 29.60 5.53 -9.28
C GLU A 335 30.79 6.21 -8.59
N ASP A 336 31.39 5.50 -7.62
CA ASP A 336 32.60 5.91 -6.89
C ASP A 336 32.53 7.30 -6.21
N VAL A 337 31.33 7.73 -5.82
CA VAL A 337 31.19 8.95 -5.02
C VAL A 337 31.84 8.74 -3.65
N ARG A 338 32.67 9.70 -3.22
CA ARG A 338 33.36 9.66 -1.92
C ARG A 338 33.30 10.99 -1.20
N PHE A 339 32.99 10.96 0.08
CA PHE A 339 33.11 12.12 0.95
C PHE A 339 34.10 11.79 2.08
N THR A 340 35.12 12.61 2.25
CA THR A 340 36.20 12.39 3.25
C THR A 340 35.91 13.07 4.57
N GLU A 341 35.20 14.20 4.56
CA GLU A 341 34.91 14.98 5.74
C GLU A 341 33.61 14.51 6.41
N PRO A 342 33.61 14.27 7.74
CA PRO A 342 32.39 13.99 8.48
C PRO A 342 31.37 15.13 8.37
N GLY A 343 30.07 14.80 8.26
CA GLY A 343 29.02 15.82 8.16
C GLY A 343 27.80 15.31 7.40
N VAL A 344 26.82 16.20 7.21
CA VAL A 344 25.62 15.94 6.42
C VAL A 344 25.80 16.50 5.01
N TYR A 345 25.58 15.65 4.02
CA TYR A 345 25.63 16.03 2.61
C TYR A 345 24.23 16.01 2.01
N ARG A 346 23.87 17.14 1.38
CA ARG A 346 22.61 17.36 0.68
C ARG A 346 22.88 17.35 -0.82
N ILE A 347 22.24 16.41 -1.51
CA ILE A 347 22.42 16.26 -2.95
C ILE A 347 21.28 16.97 -3.68
N THR A 348 21.64 17.86 -4.61
CA THR A 348 20.72 18.44 -5.57
C THR A 348 21.08 17.99 -6.98
N ILE A 349 20.04 17.71 -7.77
CA ILE A 349 20.16 17.21 -9.14
C ILE A 349 19.43 18.20 -10.04
N THR A 350 20.11 18.65 -11.10
CA THR A 350 19.53 19.59 -12.05
C THR A 350 19.76 19.09 -13.46
N SER A 351 18.75 19.16 -14.32
CA SER A 351 18.91 18.85 -15.73
C SER A 351 19.91 19.81 -16.40
N THR A 352 20.57 19.38 -17.46
CA THR A 352 21.60 20.19 -18.16
C THR A 352 21.07 21.52 -18.72
N ASP A 353 19.78 21.60 -19.00
CA ASP A 353 19.06 22.83 -19.40
C ASP A 353 18.56 23.67 -18.22
N GLY A 354 18.67 23.14 -16.99
CA GLY A 354 18.23 23.83 -15.78
C GLY A 354 16.70 23.77 -15.49
N ALA A 355 15.93 23.15 -16.36
CA ALA A 355 14.46 23.15 -16.27
C ALA A 355 13.92 22.24 -15.16
N ILE A 356 14.56 21.09 -14.95
CA ILE A 356 14.13 20.07 -13.97
C ILE A 356 15.13 20.03 -12.83
N LYS A 357 14.59 20.05 -11.61
CA LYS A 357 15.38 19.98 -10.38
C LYS A 357 14.78 18.92 -9.46
N GLY A 358 15.64 18.26 -8.72
CA GLY A 358 15.28 17.31 -7.68
C GLY A 358 16.39 17.16 -6.66
N VAL A 359 16.16 16.26 -5.72
CA VAL A 359 17.07 16.01 -4.60
C VAL A 359 17.27 14.51 -4.41
N ALA A 360 18.30 14.14 -3.66
CA ALA A 360 18.41 12.80 -3.09
C ALA A 360 18.12 12.84 -1.58
N ASN A 361 17.96 11.66 -0.98
CA ASN A 361 17.94 11.55 0.48
C ASN A 361 19.25 12.10 1.09
N PRO A 362 19.22 12.62 2.35
CA PRO A 362 20.42 13.09 3.03
C PRO A 362 21.41 11.94 3.27
N ILE A 363 22.71 12.28 3.26
CA ILE A 363 23.82 11.37 3.50
C ILE A 363 24.57 11.85 4.73
N LEU A 364 24.63 11.03 5.77
CA LEU A 364 25.46 11.26 6.95
C LEU A 364 26.81 10.56 6.77
N VAL A 365 27.88 11.34 6.67
CA VAL A 365 29.26 10.83 6.70
C VAL A 365 29.71 10.79 8.16
N SER A 366 29.88 9.60 8.71
CA SER A 366 30.23 9.39 10.12
C SER A 366 30.99 8.10 10.31
N GLN A 367 32.04 8.12 11.15
CA GLN A 367 32.77 6.90 11.52
C GLN A 367 31.95 6.02 12.47
N ASP A 368 31.19 6.64 13.37
CA ASP A 368 30.58 5.97 14.52
C ASP A 368 29.07 5.75 14.39
N ALA A 369 28.37 6.48 13.50
CA ALA A 369 26.92 6.34 13.31
C ALA A 369 26.56 4.94 12.83
N GLU A 370 25.49 4.39 13.36
CA GLU A 370 24.96 3.11 12.88
C GLU A 370 24.46 3.22 11.43
N ARG A 371 24.65 2.15 10.67
CA ARG A 371 24.13 2.11 9.30
C ARG A 371 22.62 1.94 9.33
N ILE A 372 21.93 2.62 8.42
CA ILE A 372 20.48 2.58 8.26
C ILE A 372 20.20 2.01 6.88
N TYR A 373 19.38 0.96 6.86
CA TYR A 373 18.92 0.29 5.64
C TYR A 373 17.42 0.46 5.48
N TRP A 374 16.99 0.75 4.26
CA TRP A 374 15.61 1.07 3.92
C TRP A 374 14.94 -0.08 3.19
N GLY A 375 13.75 -0.42 3.61
CA GLY A 375 13.00 -1.48 2.97
C GLY A 375 11.50 -1.35 3.11
N ASP A 376 10.85 -2.25 2.40
CA ASP A 376 9.41 -2.38 2.34
C ASP A 376 9.04 -3.83 2.68
N THR A 377 8.36 -4.04 3.79
CA THR A 377 8.01 -5.37 4.29
C THR A 377 6.62 -5.82 3.88
N HIS A 378 5.90 -5.03 3.06
CA HIS A 378 4.53 -5.29 2.70
C HIS A 378 4.22 -4.77 1.29
N GLY A 379 4.01 -5.67 0.36
CA GLY A 379 3.65 -5.29 -1.00
C GLY A 379 3.26 -6.49 -1.87
N HIS A 380 2.49 -6.19 -2.92
CA HIS A 380 1.79 -7.14 -3.78
C HIS A 380 2.09 -6.90 -5.25
N SER A 381 2.01 -7.99 -6.03
CA SER A 381 2.04 -7.97 -7.49
C SER A 381 0.70 -8.44 -8.06
N GLY A 382 0.62 -8.56 -9.38
CA GLY A 382 -0.48 -9.22 -10.07
C GLY A 382 -0.55 -10.73 -9.83
N PHE A 383 0.29 -11.26 -8.97
CA PHE A 383 0.38 -12.69 -8.74
C PHE A 383 -0.79 -13.22 -7.89
N ALA A 384 -1.24 -12.46 -6.91
CA ALA A 384 -2.43 -12.81 -6.13
C ALA A 384 -3.55 -11.77 -6.24
N GLU A 385 -3.29 -10.50 -6.07
CA GLU A 385 -4.35 -9.47 -6.02
C GLU A 385 -3.99 -8.16 -6.72
N GLY A 386 -2.74 -7.89 -6.95
CA GLY A 386 -2.26 -6.62 -7.47
C GLY A 386 -2.18 -6.54 -8.99
N ILE A 387 -1.27 -5.71 -9.47
CA ILE A 387 -0.99 -5.43 -10.89
C ILE A 387 0.51 -5.53 -11.12
N GLY A 388 0.91 -6.00 -12.31
CA GLY A 388 2.31 -6.17 -12.69
C GLY A 388 2.88 -7.53 -12.29
N SER A 389 3.99 -7.89 -12.90
CA SER A 389 4.64 -9.19 -12.65
C SER A 389 5.41 -9.21 -11.32
N PRO A 390 5.70 -10.40 -10.76
CA PRO A 390 6.64 -10.55 -9.65
C PRO A 390 8.05 -10.03 -9.99
N ASP A 391 8.50 -10.19 -11.23
CA ASP A 391 9.79 -9.66 -11.68
C ASP A 391 9.83 -8.13 -11.63
N ARG A 392 8.73 -7.48 -12.04
CA ARG A 392 8.58 -6.04 -11.91
C ARG A 392 8.64 -5.61 -10.44
N PHE A 393 7.98 -6.34 -9.53
CA PHE A 393 8.02 -6.05 -8.10
C PHE A 393 9.46 -5.99 -7.58
N MET A 394 10.25 -7.02 -7.89
CA MET A 394 11.64 -7.11 -7.45
C MET A 394 12.56 -6.07 -8.13
N THR A 395 12.41 -5.86 -9.43
CA THR A 395 13.21 -4.87 -10.17
C THR A 395 12.87 -3.45 -9.76
N TRP A 396 11.60 -3.14 -9.50
CA TRP A 396 11.20 -1.84 -8.97
C TRP A 396 11.81 -1.57 -7.59
N ALA A 397 11.71 -2.52 -6.67
CA ALA A 397 12.31 -2.43 -5.34
C ALA A 397 13.81 -2.12 -5.43
N ARG A 398 14.53 -2.92 -6.21
CA ARG A 398 15.99 -2.84 -6.32
C ARG A 398 16.49 -1.62 -7.10
N ASP A 399 15.88 -1.30 -8.24
CA ASP A 399 16.42 -0.34 -9.19
C ASP A 399 15.69 1.02 -9.13
N ASP A 400 14.36 1.04 -9.04
CA ASP A 400 13.55 2.27 -9.03
C ASP A 400 13.48 2.92 -7.66
N ALA A 401 13.10 2.16 -6.65
CA ALA A 401 12.99 2.62 -5.27
C ALA A 401 14.33 2.53 -4.52
N ARG A 402 15.32 1.80 -5.07
CA ARG A 402 16.64 1.61 -4.44
C ARG A 402 16.54 1.19 -2.98
N LEU A 403 15.66 0.23 -2.73
CA LEU A 403 15.55 -0.39 -1.41
C LEU A 403 16.75 -1.27 -1.13
N ASP A 404 17.14 -1.34 0.12
CA ASP A 404 18.18 -2.27 0.60
C ASP A 404 17.57 -3.67 0.82
N PHE A 405 16.30 -3.73 1.26
CA PHE A 405 15.58 -4.99 1.43
C PHE A 405 14.10 -4.85 1.08
N VAL A 406 13.46 -5.98 0.75
CA VAL A 406 12.02 -6.05 0.44
C VAL A 406 11.43 -7.39 0.86
N THR A 407 10.15 -7.43 1.15
CA THR A 407 9.36 -8.65 1.25
C THR A 407 8.24 -8.63 0.22
N HIS A 408 8.17 -9.66 -0.60
CA HIS A 408 7.02 -9.87 -1.47
C HIS A 408 5.99 -10.69 -0.68
N SER A 409 4.93 -10.00 -0.19
CA SER A 409 3.99 -10.55 0.79
C SER A 409 2.59 -10.71 0.21
N GLU A 410 2.44 -11.52 -0.83
CA GLU A 410 1.14 -11.77 -1.45
C GLU A 410 0.11 -12.32 -0.46
N HIS A 411 -1.14 -11.96 -0.66
CA HIS A 411 -2.26 -12.52 0.12
C HIS A 411 -2.32 -14.04 -0.01
N ASP A 412 -2.24 -14.74 1.10
CA ASP A 412 -2.16 -16.20 1.11
C ASP A 412 -3.46 -16.89 0.69
N ILE A 413 -4.60 -16.21 0.80
CA ILE A 413 -5.91 -16.75 0.41
C ILE A 413 -6.06 -16.98 -1.10
N TRP A 414 -5.21 -16.36 -1.91
CA TRP A 414 -5.21 -16.51 -3.37
C TRP A 414 -3.97 -17.23 -3.90
N MET A 415 -3.17 -17.80 -3.01
CA MET A 415 -1.89 -18.40 -3.36
C MET A 415 -1.90 -19.90 -3.11
N ASP A 416 -1.56 -20.69 -4.13
CA ASP A 416 -1.33 -22.13 -4.03
C ASP A 416 0.14 -22.48 -3.75
N ASP A 417 0.45 -23.76 -3.68
CA ASP A 417 1.82 -24.24 -3.42
C ASP A 417 2.75 -24.03 -4.61
N HIS A 418 2.22 -23.97 -5.84
CA HIS A 418 3.02 -23.66 -7.02
C HIS A 418 3.44 -22.19 -7.00
N GLU A 419 2.51 -21.29 -6.73
CA GLU A 419 2.78 -19.86 -6.61
C GLU A 419 3.74 -19.57 -5.46
N TRP A 420 3.60 -20.28 -4.34
CA TRP A 420 4.55 -20.20 -3.25
C TRP A 420 5.97 -20.61 -3.66
N GLN A 421 6.10 -21.64 -4.51
CA GLN A 421 7.40 -22.04 -5.07
C GLN A 421 7.96 -20.97 -6.00
N VAL A 422 7.12 -20.36 -6.85
CA VAL A 422 7.54 -19.25 -7.72
C VAL A 422 8.07 -18.07 -6.92
N LEU A 423 7.40 -17.70 -5.81
CA LEU A 423 7.89 -16.65 -4.91
C LEU A 423 9.24 -17.02 -4.28
N LYS A 424 9.43 -18.26 -3.85
CA LYS A 424 10.73 -18.73 -3.33
C LYS A 424 11.84 -18.57 -4.38
N ASP A 425 11.58 -18.96 -5.61
CA ASP A 425 12.57 -18.91 -6.69
C ASP A 425 12.86 -17.45 -7.06
N SER A 426 11.85 -16.58 -7.09
CA SER A 426 12.02 -15.13 -7.28
C SER A 426 12.90 -14.51 -6.19
N VAL A 427 12.57 -14.75 -4.91
CA VAL A 427 13.37 -14.27 -3.78
C VAL A 427 14.84 -14.71 -3.87
N LYS A 428 15.10 -15.97 -4.22
CA LYS A 428 16.46 -16.47 -4.41
C LYS A 428 17.17 -15.83 -5.59
N GLY A 429 16.46 -15.62 -6.69
CA GLY A 429 17.01 -15.05 -7.92
C GLY A 429 17.42 -13.59 -7.80
N TYR A 430 16.70 -12.83 -6.99
CA TYR A 430 16.94 -11.40 -6.85
C TYR A 430 17.78 -11.01 -5.64
N SER A 431 17.85 -11.85 -4.59
CA SER A 431 18.59 -11.51 -3.35
C SER A 431 20.09 -11.63 -3.55
N GLU A 432 20.83 -10.56 -3.20
CA GLU A 432 22.28 -10.48 -3.30
C GLU A 432 22.84 -9.79 -2.04
N GLU A 433 23.64 -10.53 -1.25
CA GLU A 433 24.28 -10.01 -0.04
C GLU A 433 25.13 -8.75 -0.34
N GLY A 434 24.98 -7.74 0.49
CA GLY A 434 25.67 -6.45 0.34
C GLY A 434 25.07 -5.52 -0.71
N ARG A 435 24.00 -5.93 -1.41
CA ARG A 435 23.38 -5.13 -2.45
C ARG A 435 21.87 -4.98 -2.32
N PHE A 436 21.15 -6.09 -2.20
CA PHE A 436 19.70 -6.12 -2.13
C PHE A 436 19.22 -7.42 -1.51
N ILE A 437 18.47 -7.36 -0.43
CA ILE A 437 17.96 -8.52 0.29
C ILE A 437 16.46 -8.67 0.04
N ALA A 438 16.07 -9.75 -0.63
CA ALA A 438 14.66 -10.12 -0.75
C ALA A 438 14.32 -11.18 0.28
N TYR A 439 13.26 -10.97 1.07
CA TYR A 439 12.72 -11.92 2.03
C TYR A 439 11.51 -12.64 1.46
N LEU A 440 11.42 -13.93 1.74
CA LEU A 440 10.21 -14.71 1.50
C LEU A 440 9.18 -14.38 2.55
N GLY A 441 7.98 -14.08 2.10
CA GLY A 441 6.87 -13.77 3.01
C GLY A 441 5.52 -13.97 2.35
N TYR A 442 4.48 -13.78 3.12
CA TYR A 442 3.09 -13.74 2.68
C TYR A 442 2.25 -12.93 3.67
N GLU A 443 1.15 -12.39 3.21
CA GLU A 443 0.15 -11.77 4.07
C GLU A 443 -0.91 -12.80 4.46
N TRP A 444 -0.92 -13.17 5.74
CA TRP A 444 -1.97 -13.99 6.33
C TRP A 444 -3.23 -13.13 6.51
N THR A 445 -4.24 -13.39 5.67
CA THR A 445 -5.36 -12.51 5.41
C THR A 445 -6.63 -13.00 6.07
N THR A 446 -7.06 -12.37 7.16
CA THR A 446 -8.24 -12.75 7.92
C THR A 446 -9.05 -11.53 8.41
N ARG A 447 -10.26 -11.75 8.87
CA ARG A 447 -11.09 -10.68 9.48
C ARG A 447 -10.53 -10.24 10.82
N ASN A 448 -10.79 -8.97 11.18
CA ASN A 448 -10.42 -8.40 12.48
C ASN A 448 -10.89 -9.26 13.66
N ILE A 449 -12.13 -9.82 13.58
CA ILE A 449 -12.68 -10.69 14.62
C ILE A 449 -11.92 -12.00 14.82
N HIS A 450 -11.13 -12.40 13.84
CA HIS A 450 -10.29 -13.61 13.86
C HIS A 450 -8.82 -13.30 14.08
N GLY A 451 -8.45 -12.02 14.12
CA GLY A 451 -7.08 -11.58 14.40
C GLY A 451 -6.58 -10.45 13.50
N GLY A 452 -7.21 -10.21 12.35
CA GLY A 452 -6.77 -9.21 11.37
C GLY A 452 -5.60 -9.68 10.52
N HIS A 453 -5.15 -8.84 9.60
CA HIS A 453 -4.09 -9.18 8.65
C HIS A 453 -2.70 -9.12 9.31
N HIS A 454 -1.82 -10.03 8.89
CA HIS A 454 -0.45 -10.13 9.39
C HIS A 454 0.50 -10.51 8.25
N ASN A 455 1.55 -9.73 8.05
CA ASN A 455 2.67 -10.16 7.22
C ASN A 455 3.51 -11.18 7.96
N VAL A 456 3.85 -12.29 7.31
CA VAL A 456 4.73 -13.34 7.82
C VAL A 456 5.97 -13.38 6.95
N LEU A 457 7.14 -13.15 7.55
CA LEU A 457 8.43 -13.12 6.89
C LEU A 457 9.33 -14.24 7.43
N PHE A 458 10.11 -14.84 6.57
CA PHE A 458 11.09 -15.88 6.92
C PHE A 458 12.52 -15.41 6.68
N ARG A 459 13.42 -15.77 7.61
CA ARG A 459 14.85 -15.49 7.48
C ARG A 459 15.44 -16.11 6.21
N THR A 460 15.06 -17.36 5.92
CA THR A 460 15.54 -18.15 4.76
C THR A 460 14.38 -18.60 3.90
N THR A 461 14.68 -19.10 2.71
CA THR A 461 13.68 -19.60 1.75
C THR A 461 13.54 -21.13 1.75
N GLU A 462 14.55 -21.84 2.31
CA GLU A 462 14.61 -23.30 2.29
C GLU A 462 13.55 -23.89 3.22
N ASP A 463 12.85 -24.92 2.73
CA ASP A 463 11.86 -25.72 3.47
C ASP A 463 10.75 -24.92 4.18
N ARG A 464 10.53 -23.65 3.79
CA ARG A 464 9.48 -22.81 4.37
C ARG A 464 8.12 -23.15 3.77
N LYS A 465 7.16 -23.37 4.68
CA LYS A 465 5.74 -23.63 4.35
C LYS A 465 4.89 -22.51 4.89
N ARG A 466 3.84 -22.16 4.17
CA ARG A 466 2.81 -21.24 4.65
C ARG A 466 1.99 -21.92 5.76
N VAL A 467 1.42 -21.09 6.61
CA VAL A 467 0.31 -21.47 7.50
C VAL A 467 -0.92 -20.79 6.90
N PRO A 468 -1.60 -21.43 5.93
CA PRO A 468 -2.59 -20.76 5.10
C PRO A 468 -3.87 -20.46 5.87
N THR A 469 -4.43 -19.28 5.63
CA THR A 469 -5.66 -18.77 6.26
C THR A 469 -6.83 -19.72 6.09
N GLN A 470 -6.90 -20.43 4.95
CA GLN A 470 -7.97 -21.38 4.64
C GLN A 470 -8.09 -22.50 5.68
N PHE A 471 -6.96 -22.90 6.27
CA PHE A 471 -6.91 -23.99 7.25
C PHE A 471 -6.64 -23.50 8.68
N PHE A 472 -6.10 -22.30 8.82
CA PHE A 472 -5.70 -21.70 10.08
C PHE A 472 -6.29 -20.28 10.16
N PRO A 473 -7.63 -20.18 10.32
CA PRO A 473 -8.33 -18.91 10.12
C PRO A 473 -8.25 -17.93 11.30
N VAL A 474 -7.74 -18.35 12.45
CA VAL A 474 -7.64 -17.51 13.65
C VAL A 474 -6.18 -17.29 14.05
N LEU A 475 -5.89 -16.15 14.65
CA LEU A 475 -4.51 -15.73 14.96
C LEU A 475 -3.76 -16.71 15.86
N SER A 476 -4.45 -17.33 16.82
CA SER A 476 -3.84 -18.37 17.66
C SER A 476 -3.36 -19.60 16.87
N ASP A 477 -4.07 -19.94 15.80
CA ASP A 477 -3.73 -21.07 14.95
C ASP A 477 -2.56 -20.73 14.03
N LEU A 478 -2.50 -19.47 13.54
CA LEU A 478 -1.32 -18.98 12.82
C LEU A 478 -0.07 -19.14 13.68
N TYR A 479 -0.09 -18.62 14.92
CA TYR A 479 1.07 -18.73 15.82
C TYR A 479 1.41 -20.18 16.14
N ALA A 480 0.44 -21.02 16.39
CA ALA A 480 0.65 -22.46 16.65
C ALA A 480 1.26 -23.17 15.43
N GLY A 481 0.75 -22.91 14.24
CA GLY A 481 1.25 -23.48 13.00
C GLY A 481 2.68 -23.03 12.68
N LEU A 482 2.97 -21.73 12.83
CA LEU A 482 4.34 -21.20 12.63
C LEU A 482 5.36 -21.84 13.60
N ARG A 483 5.00 -21.98 14.88
CA ARG A 483 5.86 -22.64 15.89
C ARG A 483 6.07 -24.12 15.63
N ALA A 484 5.05 -24.80 15.08
CA ALA A 484 5.17 -26.22 14.75
C ALA A 484 6.08 -26.51 13.56
N GLN A 485 6.22 -25.53 12.67
CA GLN A 485 6.95 -25.70 11.39
C GLN A 485 8.28 -24.97 11.34
N ASN A 486 8.54 -24.00 12.23
CA ASN A 486 9.71 -23.14 12.18
C ASN A 486 10.30 -22.91 13.56
N ASP A 487 11.60 -22.58 13.62
CA ASP A 487 12.15 -21.90 14.79
C ASP A 487 11.59 -20.48 14.85
N PRO A 488 10.98 -20.06 15.97
CA PRO A 488 10.53 -18.67 16.11
C PRO A 488 11.62 -17.61 15.89
N ALA A 489 12.90 -17.95 16.02
CA ALA A 489 14.01 -17.05 15.71
C ALA A 489 14.10 -16.71 14.21
N ASP A 490 13.56 -17.57 13.35
CA ASP A 490 13.59 -17.44 11.88
C ASP A 490 12.31 -16.87 11.29
N VAL A 491 11.35 -16.46 12.10
CA VAL A 491 10.07 -15.93 11.66
C VAL A 491 9.80 -14.55 12.27
N VAL A 492 9.35 -13.61 11.46
CA VAL A 492 8.81 -12.31 11.87
C VAL A 492 7.37 -12.21 11.42
N VAL A 493 6.48 -11.86 12.34
CA VAL A 493 5.07 -11.58 12.09
C VAL A 493 4.81 -10.11 12.36
N ILE A 494 4.16 -9.41 11.42
CA ILE A 494 3.90 -7.98 11.48
C ILE A 494 2.41 -7.72 11.21
N PRO A 495 1.59 -7.43 12.23
CA PRO A 495 0.22 -6.96 12.02
C PRO A 495 0.22 -5.55 11.45
N HIS A 496 -0.80 -5.24 10.65
CA HIS A 496 -1.02 -3.89 10.14
C HIS A 496 -2.43 -3.37 10.44
N ALA A 497 -2.63 -2.06 10.28
CA ALA A 497 -3.75 -1.37 10.88
C ALA A 497 -4.99 -1.26 9.98
N HIS A 498 -4.84 -1.24 8.64
CA HIS A 498 -6.00 -0.98 7.78
C HIS A 498 -7.00 -2.15 7.75
N GLN A 499 -6.53 -3.36 8.06
CA GLN A 499 -7.30 -4.54 8.44
C GLN A 499 -6.82 -4.98 9.83
N ALA A 500 -7.21 -4.22 10.83
CA ALA A 500 -6.53 -4.16 12.11
C ALA A 500 -6.29 -5.52 12.75
N GLY A 501 -5.02 -5.83 13.00
CA GLY A 501 -4.60 -6.96 13.81
C GLY A 501 -5.14 -6.88 15.25
N ASN A 502 -5.32 -8.02 15.89
CA ASN A 502 -5.81 -8.06 17.25
C ASN A 502 -4.72 -7.66 18.26
N TYR A 503 -4.63 -6.37 18.56
CA TYR A 503 -3.65 -5.80 19.48
C TYR A 503 -3.74 -6.33 20.94
N ARG A 504 -4.77 -7.12 21.30
CA ARG A 504 -4.83 -7.80 22.59
C ARG A 504 -4.00 -9.09 22.62
N MET A 505 -3.67 -9.61 21.44
CA MET A 505 -2.89 -10.83 21.28
C MET A 505 -1.57 -10.47 20.62
N SER A 506 -0.49 -11.03 21.16
CA SER A 506 0.83 -10.97 20.54
C SER A 506 1.63 -12.20 20.98
N ASP A 507 2.43 -12.73 20.09
CA ASP A 507 3.44 -13.72 20.41
C ASP A 507 4.81 -13.04 20.44
N PRO A 508 5.42 -12.80 21.61
CA PRO A 508 6.62 -11.98 21.74
C PRO A 508 7.86 -12.57 21.03
N LYS A 509 7.81 -13.84 20.62
CA LYS A 509 8.90 -14.49 19.87
C LYS A 509 8.67 -14.40 18.36
N LEU A 510 7.41 -14.38 17.91
CA LEU A 510 7.07 -14.32 16.49
C LEU A 510 6.80 -12.89 16.01
N GLN A 511 6.14 -12.06 16.85
CA GLN A 511 5.69 -10.71 16.51
C GLN A 511 6.53 -9.62 17.19
N PRO A 512 7.72 -9.30 16.67
CA PRO A 512 8.53 -8.22 17.21
C PRO A 512 8.08 -6.83 16.77
N LEU A 513 7.39 -6.70 15.62
CA LEU A 513 7.08 -5.44 14.99
C LEU A 513 5.58 -5.24 14.79
N VAL A 514 5.19 -3.97 14.62
CA VAL A 514 3.85 -3.54 14.23
C VAL A 514 3.99 -2.51 13.11
N GLU A 515 3.27 -2.68 12.01
CA GLU A 515 3.21 -1.72 10.92
C GLU A 515 2.21 -0.61 11.27
N ILE A 516 2.73 0.61 11.45
CA ILE A 516 1.94 1.77 11.89
C ILE A 516 1.63 2.75 10.76
N MET A 517 2.13 2.53 9.58
CA MET A 517 1.89 3.37 8.42
C MET A 517 2.05 2.59 7.12
N SER A 518 1.14 2.81 6.17
CA SER A 518 1.22 2.35 4.78
C SER A 518 0.60 3.40 3.84
N GLN A 519 0.50 3.10 2.53
CA GLN A 519 -0.26 3.96 1.61
C GLN A 519 -1.74 4.12 2.01
N HIS A 520 -2.26 3.27 2.86
CA HIS A 520 -3.64 3.33 3.37
C HIS A 520 -3.84 4.34 4.49
N GLY A 521 -2.80 4.94 5.01
CA GLY A 521 -2.87 5.97 6.05
C GLY A 521 -1.81 5.81 7.14
N THR A 522 -1.89 6.71 8.11
CA THR A 522 -1.02 6.76 9.28
C THR A 522 -1.78 6.29 10.51
N PHE A 523 -1.24 5.31 11.22
CA PHE A 523 -1.94 4.56 12.26
C PHE A 523 -1.10 4.47 13.55
N GLU A 524 -0.53 5.58 14.00
CA GLU A 524 0.22 5.63 15.27
C GLU A 524 -0.57 4.99 16.42
N TRP A 525 -1.91 5.23 16.46
CA TRP A 525 -2.82 4.65 17.46
C TRP A 525 -2.72 3.12 17.55
N PHE A 526 -2.43 2.44 16.43
CA PHE A 526 -2.37 0.99 16.37
C PHE A 526 -1.13 0.47 17.11
N GLY A 527 0.04 1.08 16.88
CA GLY A 527 1.24 0.79 17.65
C GLY A 527 1.07 1.08 19.14
N ARG A 528 0.46 2.23 19.47
CA ARG A 528 0.14 2.62 20.85
C ARG A 528 -0.77 1.61 21.55
N MET A 529 -1.74 1.02 20.83
CA MET A 529 -2.61 -0.03 21.39
C MET A 529 -1.82 -1.29 21.78
N TYR A 530 -0.86 -1.74 20.96
CA TYR A 530 0.01 -2.86 21.35
C TYR A 530 0.83 -2.53 22.60
N LEU A 531 1.43 -1.36 22.66
CA LEU A 531 2.23 -0.91 23.79
C LEU A 531 1.38 -0.80 25.07
N SER A 532 0.19 -0.22 24.99
CA SER A 532 -0.73 -0.06 26.14
C SER A 532 -1.24 -1.40 26.68
N HIS A 533 -1.24 -2.45 25.87
CA HIS A 533 -1.53 -3.83 26.30
C HIS A 533 -0.29 -4.56 26.83
N GLY A 534 0.85 -3.86 26.99
CA GLY A 534 2.06 -4.39 27.57
C GLY A 534 2.91 -5.25 26.61
N HIS A 535 2.64 -5.19 25.28
CA HIS A 535 3.47 -5.87 24.29
C HIS A 535 4.74 -5.07 23.99
N GLN A 536 5.86 -5.77 23.87
CA GLN A 536 7.12 -5.19 23.40
C GLN A 536 7.16 -5.33 21.88
N VAL A 537 6.89 -4.24 21.19
CA VAL A 537 6.91 -4.18 19.73
C VAL A 537 7.66 -2.96 19.25
N GLY A 538 8.45 -3.12 18.20
CA GLY A 538 9.04 -2.03 17.45
C GLY A 538 8.05 -1.52 16.40
N PHE A 539 8.28 -0.31 15.91
CA PHE A 539 7.51 0.29 14.84
C PHE A 539 8.21 0.11 13.50
N ILE A 540 7.43 -0.22 12.50
CA ILE A 540 7.84 -0.27 11.10
C ILE A 540 6.74 0.36 10.24
N ALA A 541 7.11 0.79 9.04
CA ALA A 541 6.18 1.19 8.00
C ALA A 541 6.49 0.43 6.72
N ALA A 542 5.49 0.28 5.88
CA ALA A 542 5.61 -0.39 4.60
C ALA A 542 4.66 0.23 3.58
N SER A 543 4.69 -0.17 2.32
CA SER A 543 3.83 0.46 1.32
C SER A 543 2.44 -0.17 1.25
N ASP A 544 2.33 -1.46 1.41
CA ASP A 544 1.12 -2.21 1.07
C ASP A 544 0.68 -1.93 -0.38
N ASN A 545 1.68 -1.79 -1.26
CA ASN A 545 1.47 -1.42 -2.65
C ASN A 545 0.98 -2.61 -3.47
N HIS A 546 -0.09 -2.41 -4.25
CA HIS A 546 -0.69 -3.44 -5.09
C HIS A 546 -0.38 -3.25 -6.60
N HIS A 547 0.74 -2.61 -6.93
CA HIS A 547 1.05 -2.25 -8.31
C HIS A 547 2.45 -2.73 -8.76
N SER A 548 3.05 -3.69 -8.03
CA SER A 548 4.45 -4.10 -8.23
C SER A 548 5.41 -2.90 -8.21
N GLN A 549 5.16 -1.95 -7.28
CA GLN A 549 5.91 -0.72 -7.12
C GLN A 549 6.22 -0.45 -5.63
N PRO A 550 6.86 -1.39 -4.89
CA PRO A 550 7.17 -1.18 -3.49
C PRO A 550 8.13 0.00 -3.28
N GLY A 551 7.99 0.68 -2.14
CA GLY A 551 8.82 1.81 -1.78
C GLY A 551 8.43 3.11 -2.49
N TYR A 552 9.30 3.66 -3.33
CA TYR A 552 9.13 4.97 -3.92
C TYR A 552 8.13 5.00 -5.08
N THR A 553 6.90 5.44 -4.79
CA THR A 553 5.83 5.59 -5.78
C THR A 553 4.79 6.62 -5.32
N ALA A 554 3.97 7.10 -6.25
CA ALA A 554 2.78 7.88 -5.90
C ALA A 554 1.62 6.94 -5.52
N PRO A 555 0.70 7.36 -4.65
CA PRO A 555 -0.56 6.67 -4.43
C PRO A 555 -1.37 6.58 -5.72
N LYS A 556 -2.06 5.47 -5.92
CA LYS A 556 -2.94 5.22 -7.07
C LYS A 556 -4.36 4.96 -6.58
N GLY A 557 -5.32 5.22 -7.46
CA GLY A 557 -6.74 5.05 -7.13
C GLY A 557 -7.35 6.22 -6.35
N SER A 558 -8.64 6.14 -6.13
CA SER A 558 -9.41 7.22 -5.50
C SER A 558 -9.23 7.23 -3.97
N GLY A 559 -8.84 8.35 -3.43
CA GLY A 559 -8.81 8.58 -1.98
C GLY A 559 -7.48 8.42 -1.29
N LEU A 560 -6.50 7.81 -1.93
CA LEU A 560 -5.16 7.69 -1.36
C LEU A 560 -4.37 8.98 -1.64
N SER A 561 -3.78 9.58 -0.62
CA SER A 561 -3.03 10.82 -0.73
C SER A 561 -1.62 10.77 -0.13
N GLN A 562 -1.20 9.61 0.38
CA GLN A 562 0.15 9.40 0.92
C GLN A 562 0.97 8.48 0.05
N ARG A 563 2.29 8.69 0.01
CA ARG A 563 3.23 7.66 -0.44
C ARG A 563 3.18 6.45 0.51
N GLY A 564 3.63 5.30 0.02
CA GLY A 564 3.83 4.12 0.86
C GLY A 564 4.89 4.39 1.94
N GLY A 565 4.70 3.80 3.12
CA GLY A 565 5.66 3.86 4.20
C GLY A 565 6.97 3.15 3.87
N LEU A 566 8.02 3.48 4.61
CA LEU A 566 9.29 2.78 4.60
C LEU A 566 9.69 2.37 6.00
N GLY A 567 10.16 1.14 6.12
CA GLY A 567 10.86 0.65 7.29
C GLY A 567 12.35 0.98 7.22
N ALA A 568 12.88 1.57 8.28
CA ALA A 568 14.30 1.75 8.46
C ALA A 568 14.83 0.73 9.48
N ILE A 569 15.92 0.05 9.16
CA ILE A 569 16.53 -0.94 10.03
C ILE A 569 17.99 -0.54 10.29
N MET A 570 18.37 -0.48 11.55
CA MET A 570 19.75 -0.27 11.96
C MET A 570 20.46 -1.63 12.07
N ALA A 571 21.46 -1.83 11.24
CA ALA A 571 22.25 -3.06 11.21
C ALA A 571 23.71 -2.77 10.90
N PRO A 572 24.66 -3.63 11.28
CA PRO A 572 26.07 -3.41 11.04
C PRO A 572 26.45 -3.49 9.57
N GLU A 573 25.74 -4.29 8.79
CA GLU A 573 25.97 -4.56 7.37
C GLU A 573 24.68 -4.92 6.64
N LEU A 574 24.68 -4.80 5.32
CA LEU A 574 23.57 -5.24 4.45
C LEU A 574 23.71 -6.73 4.19
N SER A 575 23.30 -7.52 5.15
CA SER A 575 23.20 -8.98 5.01
C SER A 575 21.82 -9.46 5.46
N ARG A 576 21.39 -10.60 4.93
CA ARG A 576 20.12 -11.22 5.29
C ARG A 576 19.96 -11.36 6.80
N ASP A 577 20.99 -11.89 7.44
CA ASP A 577 20.97 -12.13 8.88
C ASP A 577 20.98 -10.84 9.69
N ALA A 578 21.82 -9.87 9.34
CA ALA A 578 21.92 -8.62 10.07
C ALA A 578 20.63 -7.79 10.00
N ILE A 579 19.98 -7.71 8.82
CA ILE A 579 18.69 -7.04 8.64
C ILE A 579 17.58 -7.77 9.42
N PHE A 580 17.52 -9.10 9.34
CA PHE A 580 16.53 -9.90 10.06
C PHE A 580 16.71 -9.78 11.59
N ASP A 581 17.93 -9.80 12.07
CA ASP A 581 18.25 -9.60 13.49
C ASP A 581 17.93 -8.17 13.95
N GLY A 582 18.07 -7.18 13.08
CA GLY A 582 17.59 -5.83 13.30
C GLY A 582 16.08 -5.79 13.56
N MET A 583 15.29 -6.48 12.74
CA MET A 583 13.83 -6.64 12.94
C MET A 583 13.53 -7.35 14.28
N LYS A 584 14.16 -8.48 14.54
CA LYS A 584 13.96 -9.27 15.76
C LYS A 584 14.35 -8.52 17.03
N SER A 585 15.34 -7.65 16.98
CA SER A 585 15.83 -6.86 18.11
C SER A 585 15.20 -5.46 18.20
N LEU A 586 14.13 -5.18 17.41
CA LEU A 586 13.40 -3.91 17.41
C LEU A 586 14.28 -2.69 17.04
N ARG A 587 15.38 -2.93 16.32
CA ARG A 587 16.28 -1.89 15.83
C ARG A 587 15.71 -1.25 14.56
N THR A 588 14.48 -0.77 14.67
CA THR A 588 13.68 -0.28 13.54
C THR A 588 13.05 1.06 13.87
N TYR A 589 12.67 1.77 12.84
CA TYR A 589 11.76 2.90 12.94
C TYR A 589 10.94 3.05 11.65
N ALA A 590 9.82 3.76 11.74
CA ALA A 590 8.86 3.94 10.66
C ALA A 590 8.96 5.34 10.04
N THR A 591 8.75 5.47 8.72
CA THR A 591 8.57 6.77 8.06
C THR A 591 7.42 6.73 7.05
N THR A 592 6.93 7.90 6.68
CA THR A 592 5.89 8.06 5.65
C THR A 592 6.44 8.02 4.21
N GLY A 593 7.56 7.33 4.00
CA GLY A 593 8.21 7.16 2.68
C GLY A 593 9.44 8.04 2.46
N ASP A 594 9.62 9.10 3.24
CA ASP A 594 10.82 9.91 3.23
C ASP A 594 11.93 9.25 4.05
N ARG A 595 13.16 9.26 3.54
CA ARG A 595 14.33 8.70 4.23
C ARG A 595 14.89 9.67 5.28
N ILE A 596 14.07 9.93 6.30
CA ILE A 596 14.43 10.75 7.46
C ILE A 596 15.38 9.93 8.33
N LEU A 597 16.59 10.45 8.61
CA LEU A 597 17.50 9.79 9.55
C LEU A 597 17.10 10.16 10.97
N LEU A 598 16.85 9.15 11.77
CA LEU A 598 16.41 9.30 13.16
C LEU A 598 17.31 8.45 14.07
N ASP A 599 17.99 9.10 14.98
CA ASP A 599 18.76 8.46 16.06
C ASP A 599 18.21 8.91 17.42
N VAL A 600 17.87 7.95 18.27
CA VAL A 600 17.29 8.20 19.61
C VAL A 600 17.87 7.23 20.61
N ALA A 601 18.32 7.77 21.74
CA ALA A 601 18.81 7.00 22.88
C ALA A 601 18.23 7.52 24.19
N LEU A 602 17.93 6.61 25.12
CA LEU A 602 17.55 6.89 26.49
C LEU A 602 18.64 6.35 27.42
N ASN A 603 19.24 7.23 28.27
CA ASN A 603 20.39 6.90 29.11
C ASN A 603 21.49 6.15 28.33
N GLY A 604 21.74 6.55 27.08
CA GLY A 604 22.76 5.96 26.22
C GLY A 604 22.36 4.65 25.51
N SER A 605 21.15 4.17 25.69
CA SER A 605 20.65 2.97 25.02
C SER A 605 19.70 3.32 23.89
N GLY A 606 19.94 2.81 22.69
CA GLY A 606 19.18 3.10 21.49
C GLY A 606 17.81 2.41 21.40
N MET A 607 17.10 2.68 20.31
CA MET A 607 15.77 2.14 20.02
C MET A 607 15.68 0.63 20.19
N GLY A 608 14.50 0.13 20.60
CA GLY A 608 14.21 -1.28 20.79
C GLY A 608 14.76 -1.88 22.08
N LYS A 609 15.54 -1.14 22.83
CA LYS A 609 16.21 -1.64 24.04
C LYS A 609 15.33 -1.51 25.27
N ARG A 610 15.59 -2.40 26.22
CA ARG A 610 15.13 -2.29 27.60
C ARG A 610 16.33 -1.94 28.47
N ILE A 611 16.25 -0.86 29.23
CA ILE A 611 17.26 -0.45 30.17
C ILE A 611 16.88 -0.84 31.61
N PRO A 612 17.82 -0.97 32.53
CA PRO A 612 17.53 -1.08 33.96
C PRO A 612 16.66 0.12 34.41
N PHE A 613 15.91 -0.09 35.50
CA PHE A 613 15.13 1.00 36.08
C PHE A 613 16.03 2.17 36.47
N ALA A 614 15.62 3.37 36.07
CA ALA A 614 16.24 4.63 36.45
C ALA A 614 15.12 5.67 36.66
N GLU A 615 15.19 6.43 37.77
CA GLU A 615 14.25 7.55 37.98
C GLU A 615 14.60 8.72 37.08
N GLN A 616 15.89 9.03 36.93
CA GLN A 616 16.37 10.08 36.03
C GLN A 616 16.56 9.50 34.63
N ARG A 617 16.03 10.17 33.65
CA ARG A 617 15.94 9.71 32.28
C ARG A 617 16.33 10.84 31.34
N THR A 618 17.45 10.65 30.66
CA THR A 618 17.94 11.60 29.65
C THR A 618 17.68 11.00 28.28
N ILE A 619 16.82 11.62 27.50
CA ILE A 619 16.50 11.24 26.12
C ILE A 619 17.27 12.17 25.19
N ARG A 620 18.16 11.59 24.38
CA ARG A 620 18.95 12.31 23.37
C ARG A 620 18.61 11.78 22.00
N GLY A 621 18.60 12.68 21.02
CA GLY A 621 18.43 12.26 19.65
C GLY A 621 18.92 13.29 18.65
N ARG A 622 19.02 12.83 17.40
CA ARG A 622 19.28 13.66 16.23
C ARG A 622 18.35 13.26 15.10
N VAL A 623 17.81 14.25 14.43
CA VAL A 623 16.96 14.09 13.25
C VAL A 623 17.62 14.82 12.09
N ILE A 624 17.85 14.11 10.97
CA ILE A 624 18.27 14.72 9.71
C ILE A 624 17.15 14.48 8.71
N GLY A 625 16.38 15.54 8.45
CA GLY A 625 15.19 15.48 7.61
C GLY A 625 15.53 15.54 6.12
N THR A 626 14.58 15.16 5.30
CA THR A 626 14.54 15.40 3.85
C THR A 626 14.03 16.81 3.53
N ALA A 627 13.30 17.39 4.48
CA ALA A 627 12.80 18.76 4.51
C ALA A 627 13.01 19.36 5.92
N PRO A 628 12.83 20.67 6.12
CA PRO A 628 12.91 21.27 7.45
C PRO A 628 12.01 20.60 8.47
N ILE A 629 12.54 20.39 9.68
CA ILE A 629 11.80 19.78 10.80
C ILE A 629 10.76 20.78 11.31
N GLU A 630 9.52 20.36 11.36
CA GLU A 630 8.42 21.11 11.95
C GLU A 630 8.43 20.97 13.46
N SER A 631 8.33 19.71 13.93
CA SER A 631 8.24 19.42 15.36
C SER A 631 8.82 18.07 15.70
N ILE A 632 9.26 17.93 16.93
CA ILE A 632 9.65 16.68 17.59
C ILE A 632 8.79 16.54 18.84
N THR A 633 8.16 15.39 19.02
CA THR A 633 7.31 15.05 20.17
C THR A 633 7.85 13.83 20.89
N LEU A 634 7.99 13.90 22.21
CA LEU A 634 8.31 12.74 23.07
C LEU A 634 7.01 12.19 23.67
N ILE A 635 6.78 10.92 23.43
CA ILE A 635 5.64 10.18 23.98
C ILE A 635 6.15 9.21 25.07
N ARG A 636 5.50 9.26 26.25
CA ARG A 636 5.71 8.32 27.35
C ARG A 636 4.38 7.70 27.75
N ASN A 637 4.29 6.38 27.77
CA ASN A 637 3.10 5.65 28.22
C ASN A 637 1.78 6.17 27.61
N ASP A 638 1.80 6.42 26.30
CA ASP A 638 0.68 6.92 25.55
C ASP A 638 0.36 8.43 25.74
N GLU A 639 1.17 9.17 26.49
CA GLU A 639 1.03 10.60 26.71
C GLU A 639 2.15 11.39 26.03
N GLU A 640 1.80 12.49 25.35
CA GLU A 640 2.76 13.47 24.83
C GLU A 640 3.26 14.34 25.98
N ILE A 641 4.48 14.04 26.46
CA ILE A 641 5.04 14.73 27.63
C ILE A 641 5.94 15.91 27.30
N TRP A 642 6.40 16.00 26.06
CA TRP A 642 7.21 17.11 25.57
C TRP A 642 7.04 17.25 24.07
N GLN A 643 7.01 18.51 23.60
CA GLN A 643 7.02 18.86 22.19
C GLN A 643 7.81 20.15 21.98
N GLN A 644 8.58 20.17 20.90
CA GLN A 644 9.24 21.41 20.43
C GLN A 644 8.91 21.64 18.97
N ASP A 645 8.44 22.86 18.69
CA ASP A 645 8.27 23.40 17.34
C ASP A 645 9.58 24.12 16.94
N TYR A 646 10.05 23.89 15.71
CA TYR A 646 11.30 24.45 15.19
C TYR A 646 11.07 25.55 14.15
N LEU A 647 9.84 25.79 13.76
CA LEU A 647 9.51 26.66 12.65
C LEU A 647 8.45 27.69 12.90
N THR A 648 7.62 27.52 13.93
CA THR A 648 6.52 28.46 14.18
C THR A 648 7.06 29.77 14.76
N ILE A 649 6.59 30.89 14.24
CA ILE A 649 6.68 32.21 14.87
C ILE A 649 5.41 32.47 15.65
N ASP A 650 5.48 32.49 16.96
CA ASP A 650 4.31 32.53 17.84
C ASP A 650 3.71 33.93 17.99
N SER A 651 4.50 34.99 17.81
CA SER A 651 4.05 36.35 18.08
C SER A 651 4.80 37.44 17.29
N GLY A 652 4.24 38.61 17.24
CA GLY A 652 4.86 39.82 16.67
C GLY A 652 4.15 40.33 15.41
N ARG A 653 4.54 41.48 14.96
CA ARG A 653 4.00 42.11 13.74
C ARG A 653 4.42 41.32 12.50
N PHE A 654 3.54 41.34 11.49
CA PHE A 654 3.86 40.74 10.19
C PHE A 654 4.95 41.54 9.49
N ASN A 655 5.81 40.87 8.79
CA ASN A 655 6.76 41.43 7.84
C ASN A 655 6.04 41.91 6.56
N ALA A 656 6.74 42.60 5.69
CA ALA A 656 6.18 43.02 4.39
C ALA A 656 5.70 41.81 3.53
N GLU A 657 6.39 40.70 3.65
CA GLU A 657 6.05 39.40 3.10
C GLU A 657 6.13 38.38 4.22
N GLU A 658 5.10 37.57 4.33
CA GLU A 658 4.96 36.60 5.43
C GLU A 658 4.50 35.24 4.90
N THR A 659 5.05 34.16 5.46
CA THR A 659 4.70 32.78 5.09
C THR A 659 3.82 32.14 6.15
N PHE A 660 2.73 31.51 5.68
CA PHE A 660 1.77 30.78 6.49
C PHE A 660 1.63 29.36 5.97
N TYR A 661 1.36 28.44 6.89
CA TYR A 661 0.96 27.08 6.55
C TYR A 661 -0.47 26.86 7.02
N LEU A 662 -1.33 26.50 6.08
CA LEU A 662 -2.69 26.05 6.33
C LEU A 662 -2.69 24.51 6.25
N SER A 663 -2.82 23.87 7.40
CA SER A 663 -2.78 22.42 7.54
C SER A 663 -4.16 21.84 7.82
N PHE A 664 -4.45 20.71 7.17
CA PHE A 664 -5.65 19.90 7.36
C PHE A 664 -5.23 18.59 8.03
N ASP A 665 -5.77 18.31 9.21
CA ASP A 665 -5.39 17.14 10.01
C ASP A 665 -6.62 16.30 10.32
N SER A 666 -6.49 14.97 10.27
CA SER A 666 -7.55 14.05 10.65
C SER A 666 -7.04 12.86 11.44
N GLU A 667 -7.87 12.35 12.33
CA GLU A 667 -7.61 11.11 13.05
C GLU A 667 -7.96 9.88 12.20
N SER A 668 -7.26 8.76 12.46
CA SER A 668 -7.50 7.47 11.81
C SER A 668 -8.04 6.39 12.76
N VAL A 669 -8.24 6.70 14.02
CA VAL A 669 -8.72 5.75 15.05
C VAL A 669 -10.06 5.15 14.62
N PRO A 670 -10.30 3.83 14.80
CA PRO A 670 -11.59 3.22 14.50
C PRO A 670 -12.71 3.75 15.40
N LEU A 671 -13.92 3.78 14.85
CA LEU A 671 -15.11 4.21 15.60
C LEU A 671 -15.39 3.28 16.78
N GLN A 672 -15.22 2.00 16.59
CA GLN A 672 -15.38 0.98 17.62
C GLN A 672 -14.08 0.17 17.77
N ARG A 673 -13.80 -0.24 19.00
CA ARG A 673 -12.62 -1.03 19.33
C ARG A 673 -12.64 -2.37 18.60
N GLY A 674 -11.59 -2.65 17.83
CA GLY A 674 -11.45 -3.88 17.04
C GLY A 674 -11.98 -3.78 15.61
N ASP A 675 -12.49 -2.62 15.22
CA ASP A 675 -12.84 -2.34 13.83
C ASP A 675 -11.63 -1.84 13.03
N ASN A 676 -11.82 -1.75 11.72
CA ASN A 676 -10.85 -1.10 10.83
C ASN A 676 -10.76 0.40 11.11
N PRO A 677 -9.61 1.02 10.80
CA PRO A 677 -9.47 2.46 10.95
C PRO A 677 -10.52 3.22 10.16
N ARG A 678 -10.78 4.45 10.59
CA ARG A 678 -11.61 5.41 9.87
C ARG A 678 -11.14 5.53 8.42
N GLY A 679 -12.08 5.69 7.47
CA GLY A 679 -11.78 5.99 6.07
C GLY A 679 -11.14 7.36 5.87
N TRP A 680 -10.67 7.64 4.68
CA TRP A 680 -10.04 8.91 4.31
C TRP A 680 -10.97 10.11 4.56
N ARG A 681 -10.44 11.17 5.16
CA ARG A 681 -11.10 12.47 5.30
C ARG A 681 -10.79 13.32 4.05
N PRO A 682 -11.75 13.58 3.17
CA PRO A 682 -11.55 14.48 2.04
C PRO A 682 -11.61 15.94 2.50
N TRP A 683 -10.70 16.74 1.96
CA TRP A 683 -10.63 18.17 2.14
C TRP A 683 -10.75 18.81 0.76
N ARG A 684 -11.93 19.30 0.43
CA ARG A 684 -12.20 19.98 -0.83
C ARG A 684 -12.88 21.29 -0.56
N GLY A 685 -12.45 22.32 -1.27
CA GLY A 685 -13.08 23.61 -1.05
C GLY A 685 -12.36 24.77 -1.71
N GLN A 686 -12.64 25.93 -1.17
CA GLN A 686 -12.12 27.20 -1.63
C GLN A 686 -11.55 27.96 -0.45
N LEU A 687 -10.38 28.53 -0.65
CA LEU A 687 -9.72 29.47 0.24
C LEU A 687 -9.73 30.85 -0.40
N GLU A 688 -10.28 31.85 0.29
CA GLU A 688 -10.21 33.26 -0.09
C GLU A 688 -9.34 34.02 0.93
N VAL A 689 -8.37 34.76 0.44
CA VAL A 689 -7.55 35.68 1.25
C VAL A 689 -8.14 37.08 1.17
N VAL A 690 -8.63 37.61 2.30
CA VAL A 690 -9.24 38.91 2.40
C VAL A 690 -8.28 39.88 3.09
N GLY A 691 -8.10 41.09 2.56
CA GLY A 691 -7.26 42.12 3.17
C GLY A 691 -5.74 41.85 3.11
N ALA A 692 -5.30 40.93 2.25
CA ALA A 692 -3.92 40.70 1.90
C ALA A 692 -3.87 40.21 0.45
N GLU A 693 -2.65 40.05 -0.11
CA GLU A 693 -2.43 39.58 -1.47
C GLU A 693 -1.60 38.30 -1.45
N ILE A 694 -2.02 37.29 -2.23
CA ILE A 694 -1.26 36.05 -2.38
C ILE A 694 -0.10 36.28 -3.36
N VAL A 695 1.12 36.14 -2.88
CA VAL A 695 2.34 36.09 -3.70
C VAL A 695 2.47 34.70 -4.31
N THR A 696 2.56 33.68 -3.45
CA THR A 696 2.60 32.27 -3.86
C THR A 696 1.65 31.41 -3.03
N VAL A 697 1.16 30.35 -3.64
CA VAL A 697 0.50 29.23 -2.96
C VAL A 697 1.02 27.93 -3.55
N GLU A 698 1.48 27.06 -2.68
CA GLU A 698 2.08 25.79 -3.05
C GLU A 698 1.58 24.69 -2.11
N PRO A 699 1.34 23.46 -2.60
CA PRO A 699 1.16 22.33 -1.71
C PRO A 699 2.49 22.01 -1.05
N THR A 700 2.46 21.49 0.15
CA THR A 700 3.66 21.01 0.85
C THR A 700 4.18 19.73 0.23
N ASP A 701 3.27 18.81 -0.06
CA ASP A 701 3.57 17.60 -0.82
C ASP A 701 2.27 16.94 -1.34
N PHE A 702 2.01 17.06 -2.63
CA PHE A 702 0.90 16.40 -3.30
C PHE A 702 1.45 15.29 -4.19
N PHE A 703 1.23 14.05 -3.78
CA PHE A 703 1.74 12.87 -4.48
C PHE A 703 0.74 12.25 -5.46
N ASN A 704 -0.56 12.45 -5.23
CA ASN A 704 -1.59 11.94 -6.12
C ASN A 704 -2.07 13.04 -7.06
N ALA A 705 -1.48 13.08 -8.26
CA ALA A 705 -1.73 14.14 -9.23
C ALA A 705 -3.17 14.24 -9.73
N ASP A 706 -3.99 13.19 -9.58
CA ASP A 706 -5.38 13.17 -10.00
C ASP A 706 -6.34 13.61 -8.89
N MET A 707 -6.01 13.29 -7.64
CA MET A 707 -6.88 13.48 -6.49
C MET A 707 -6.53 14.72 -5.68
N GLN A 708 -5.25 15.08 -5.64
CA GLN A 708 -4.75 16.27 -4.95
C GLN A 708 -4.57 17.39 -5.97
N GLN A 709 -5.30 18.47 -5.80
CA GLN A 709 -5.37 19.57 -6.76
C GLN A 709 -5.24 20.90 -6.04
N LEU A 710 -4.56 21.83 -6.69
CA LEU A 710 -4.44 23.21 -6.27
C LEU A 710 -4.57 24.10 -7.50
N ARG A 711 -5.59 24.99 -7.51
CA ARG A 711 -5.85 25.89 -8.62
C ARG A 711 -6.13 27.29 -8.12
N ARG A 712 -5.35 28.25 -8.60
CA ARG A 712 -5.59 29.67 -8.34
C ARG A 712 -6.65 30.17 -9.33
N ASP A 713 -7.64 30.92 -8.84
CA ASP A 713 -8.67 31.51 -9.68
C ASP A 713 -8.03 32.55 -10.63
N PRO A 714 -8.28 32.49 -11.94
CA PRO A 714 -7.67 33.42 -12.89
C PRO A 714 -8.26 34.83 -12.83
N GLU A 715 -9.52 34.99 -12.36
CA GLU A 715 -10.19 36.28 -12.27
C GLU A 715 -9.94 36.95 -10.92
N ASN A 716 -9.84 36.16 -9.86
CA ASN A 716 -9.50 36.63 -8.51
C ASN A 716 -8.33 35.84 -7.93
N THR A 717 -7.14 36.34 -8.12
CA THR A 717 -5.91 35.68 -7.69
C THR A 717 -5.77 35.46 -6.18
N ASN A 718 -6.70 36.01 -5.36
CA ASN A 718 -6.79 35.75 -3.92
C ASN A 718 -7.74 34.59 -3.57
N ILE A 719 -8.26 33.88 -4.57
CA ILE A 719 -9.08 32.70 -4.41
C ILE A 719 -8.31 31.48 -4.90
N ILE A 720 -8.30 30.44 -4.08
CA ILE A 720 -7.66 29.15 -4.34
C ILE A 720 -8.70 28.06 -4.20
N GLU A 721 -8.84 27.23 -5.23
CA GLU A 721 -9.56 25.96 -5.15
C GLU A 721 -8.56 24.84 -4.83
N PHE A 722 -8.93 23.96 -3.91
CA PHE A 722 -8.07 22.85 -3.52
C PHE A 722 -8.86 21.57 -3.28
N ALA A 723 -8.15 20.45 -3.43
CA ALA A 723 -8.60 19.12 -3.04
C ALA A 723 -7.42 18.33 -2.49
N THR A 724 -7.61 17.69 -1.35
CA THR A 724 -6.68 16.76 -0.74
C THR A 724 -7.41 15.79 0.17
N ALA A 725 -6.72 14.86 0.80
CA ALA A 725 -7.30 13.94 1.79
C ALA A 725 -6.24 13.55 2.83
N THR A 726 -6.72 13.23 4.05
CA THR A 726 -5.87 12.77 5.15
C THR A 726 -6.48 11.55 5.85
N ARG A 727 -5.63 10.75 6.52
CA ARG A 727 -6.03 9.60 7.32
C ARG A 727 -4.99 9.32 8.40
N GLY A 728 -5.09 10.04 9.52
CA GLY A 728 -4.14 9.99 10.63
C GLY A 728 -2.86 10.80 10.40
N ASP A 729 -2.88 11.66 9.40
CA ASP A 729 -1.80 12.54 8.98
C ASP A 729 -2.33 13.95 8.73
N SER A 730 -1.47 14.78 8.16
CA SER A 730 -1.80 16.12 7.70
C SER A 730 -1.47 16.31 6.23
N SER A 731 -2.15 17.27 5.60
CA SER A 731 -1.85 17.77 4.26
C SER A 731 -1.93 19.29 4.30
N SER A 732 -0.93 19.98 3.77
CA SER A 732 -0.79 21.41 4.02
C SER A 732 -0.59 22.23 2.73
N LEU A 733 -1.02 23.49 2.81
CA LEU A 733 -0.75 24.53 1.81
C LEU A 733 0.19 25.58 2.41
N ARG A 734 1.24 25.90 1.69
CA ARG A 734 2.16 26.99 1.99
C ARG A 734 1.70 28.26 1.28
N LEU A 735 1.37 29.28 2.03
CA LEU A 735 0.90 30.58 1.54
C LEU A 735 1.93 31.65 1.83
N THR A 736 2.37 32.38 0.83
CA THR A 736 3.16 33.62 1.00
C THR A 736 2.27 34.80 0.70
N LEU A 737 2.08 35.68 1.68
CA LEU A 737 1.19 36.84 1.61
C LEU A 737 2.00 38.14 1.72
N THR A 738 1.49 39.18 1.03
CA THR A 738 2.00 40.56 1.15
C THR A 738 0.83 41.51 1.35
N ASN A 739 1.13 42.80 1.65
CA ASN A 739 0.13 43.84 1.89
C ASN A 739 -0.90 43.46 2.95
N ILE A 740 -0.47 42.76 4.00
CA ILE A 740 -1.32 42.22 5.05
C ILE A 740 -1.91 43.39 5.88
N LYS A 741 -3.19 43.64 5.74
CA LYS A 741 -3.95 44.66 6.51
C LYS A 741 -4.29 44.12 7.91
N ARG A 742 -4.55 45.03 8.84
CA ARG A 742 -4.89 44.67 10.21
C ARG A 742 -6.15 43.77 10.34
N ASN A 743 -7.08 43.87 9.40
CA ASN A 743 -8.31 43.06 9.32
C ASN A 743 -8.22 41.92 8.29
N ALA A 744 -7.01 41.51 7.95
CA ALA A 744 -6.83 40.41 7.00
C ALA A 744 -7.32 39.09 7.61
N SER A 745 -8.00 38.28 6.80
CA SER A 745 -8.51 36.95 7.17
C SER A 745 -8.38 35.92 6.05
N LEU A 746 -8.35 34.68 6.43
CA LEU A 746 -8.51 33.53 5.57
C LEU A 746 -9.96 33.02 5.67
N LYS A 747 -10.69 33.09 4.59
CA LYS A 747 -12.03 32.48 4.49
C LYS A 747 -11.94 31.15 3.80
N LEU A 748 -12.27 30.10 4.55
CA LEU A 748 -12.21 28.73 4.10
C LEU A 748 -13.63 28.18 3.97
N LYS A 749 -13.99 27.74 2.78
CA LYS A 749 -15.24 27.07 2.49
C LYS A 749 -15.00 25.63 2.12
N LEU A 750 -15.33 24.71 3.03
CA LEU A 750 -15.22 23.27 2.82
C LEU A 750 -16.53 22.73 2.25
N ALA A 751 -16.42 21.97 1.17
CA ALA A 751 -17.56 21.32 0.55
C ALA A 751 -18.01 20.10 1.35
N PRO A 752 -19.33 19.82 1.41
CA PRO A 752 -19.83 18.59 2.00
C PRO A 752 -19.40 17.39 1.16
N SER A 753 -19.20 16.24 1.81
CA SER A 753 -18.89 14.99 1.14
C SER A 753 -19.87 13.90 1.58
N LYS A 754 -20.49 13.23 0.60
CA LYS A 754 -21.39 12.10 0.88
C LYS A 754 -20.63 10.79 1.01
N GLU A 755 -19.73 10.54 0.10
CA GLU A 755 -18.81 9.40 0.10
C GLU A 755 -17.58 9.76 -0.73
N PHE A 756 -16.44 9.18 -0.38
CA PHE A 756 -15.19 9.40 -1.08
C PHE A 756 -14.63 8.05 -1.55
N GLY A 757 -14.58 7.89 -2.88
CA GLY A 757 -14.05 6.69 -3.50
C GLY A 757 -15.08 5.58 -3.72
N SER A 758 -14.75 4.69 -4.63
CA SER A 758 -15.51 3.47 -4.96
C SER A 758 -14.71 2.26 -4.48
N GLY A 759 -14.80 1.89 -3.28
CA GLY A 759 -14.05 0.75 -2.75
C GLY A 759 -14.77 0.10 -1.58
N PRO A 760 -14.18 -0.89 -0.96
CA PRO A 760 -14.66 -1.43 0.30
C PRO A 760 -14.89 -0.33 1.33
N PRO A 761 -15.81 -0.52 2.29
CA PRO A 761 -16.11 0.51 3.30
C PRO A 761 -14.91 1.07 4.04
N ILE A 762 -13.82 0.31 4.18
CA ILE A 762 -12.58 0.74 4.82
C ILE A 762 -11.83 1.86 4.08
N PHE A 763 -12.10 2.04 2.79
CA PHE A 763 -11.47 3.09 1.97
C PHE A 763 -12.39 4.29 1.76
N ARG A 764 -13.62 4.25 2.26
CA ARG A 764 -14.56 5.33 2.12
C ARG A 764 -14.38 6.38 3.20
N ALA A 765 -14.57 7.64 2.82
CA ALA A 765 -14.72 8.70 3.80
C ALA A 765 -15.96 8.42 4.68
N PRO A 766 -16.00 8.96 5.91
CA PRO A 766 -17.23 8.96 6.68
C PRO A 766 -18.38 9.53 5.85
N ALA A 767 -19.49 8.81 5.78
CA ALA A 767 -20.67 9.26 5.05
C ALA A 767 -21.18 10.60 5.62
N ASN A 768 -21.61 11.49 4.73
CA ASN A 768 -22.28 12.74 5.10
C ASN A 768 -21.45 13.71 5.96
N LEU A 769 -20.20 13.92 5.60
CA LEU A 769 -19.41 15.02 6.18
C LEU A 769 -20.09 16.34 5.83
N PRO A 770 -20.44 17.20 6.81
CA PRO A 770 -21.04 18.48 6.55
C PRO A 770 -20.05 19.43 5.86
N GLY A 771 -20.56 20.34 5.05
CA GLY A 771 -19.79 21.50 4.64
C GLY A 771 -19.54 22.43 5.82
N SER A 772 -18.48 23.22 5.75
CA SER A 772 -18.12 24.20 6.80
C SER A 772 -17.59 25.48 6.17
N GLU A 773 -17.92 26.60 6.78
CA GLU A 773 -17.35 27.91 6.45
C GLU A 773 -16.61 28.44 7.69
N LEU A 774 -15.34 28.77 7.51
CA LEU A 774 -14.48 29.29 8.57
C LEU A 774 -13.94 30.65 8.14
N GLU A 775 -13.85 31.57 9.08
CA GLU A 775 -13.13 32.82 8.90
C GLU A 775 -12.07 32.93 10.00
N LEU A 776 -10.81 32.91 9.60
CA LEU A 776 -9.64 32.91 10.46
C LEU A 776 -8.93 34.24 10.34
N ALA A 777 -9.04 35.08 11.37
CA ALA A 777 -8.43 36.39 11.39
C ALA A 777 -6.90 36.26 11.53
N LEU A 778 -6.14 36.79 10.59
CA LEU A 778 -4.67 36.72 10.64
C LEU A 778 -4.07 37.46 11.83
N SER A 779 -4.77 38.50 12.35
CA SER A 779 -4.37 39.18 13.58
C SER A 779 -4.27 38.26 14.80
N ASP A 780 -5.00 37.15 14.82
CA ASP A 780 -4.96 36.22 15.94
C ASP A 780 -3.69 35.38 15.95
N LEU A 781 -2.97 35.31 14.82
CA LEU A 781 -1.62 34.73 14.75
C LEU A 781 -0.54 35.56 15.44
N GLU A 782 -0.83 36.81 15.79
CA GLU A 782 0.00 37.60 16.69
C GLU A 782 0.03 37.04 18.13
N ARG A 783 -0.96 36.17 18.44
CA ARG A 783 -1.10 35.49 19.74
C ARG A 783 -0.66 34.03 19.71
N GLY A 784 -0.22 33.54 18.55
CA GLY A 784 0.21 32.15 18.35
C GLY A 784 -0.52 31.43 17.20
N VAL A 785 -0.64 30.12 17.31
CA VAL A 785 -1.25 29.26 16.30
C VAL A 785 -2.77 29.38 16.32
N LEU A 786 -3.40 29.51 15.14
CA LEU A 786 -4.84 29.37 14.99
C LEU A 786 -5.18 27.91 14.74
N LYS A 787 -6.03 27.35 15.59
CA LYS A 787 -6.53 25.99 15.46
C LYS A 787 -8.06 26.00 15.52
N GLN A 788 -8.70 25.46 14.48
CA GLN A 788 -10.13 25.29 14.39
C GLN A 788 -10.50 23.80 14.39
N SER A 789 -11.21 23.38 15.41
CA SER A 789 -11.76 22.02 15.48
C SER A 789 -13.02 21.90 14.59
N LEU A 790 -13.12 20.78 13.91
CA LEU A 790 -14.24 20.37 13.06
C LEU A 790 -14.76 19.01 13.54
N PRO A 791 -15.47 18.96 14.67
CA PRO A 791 -15.90 17.71 15.27
C PRO A 791 -16.87 16.97 14.37
N PHE A 792 -16.64 15.67 14.21
CA PHE A 792 -17.50 14.76 13.47
C PHE A 792 -17.50 13.38 14.13
N GLN A 793 -18.62 12.93 14.65
CA GLN A 793 -18.75 11.70 15.46
C GLN A 793 -17.82 11.77 16.69
N ILE A 794 -16.85 10.86 16.79
CA ILE A 794 -15.84 10.83 17.86
C ILE A 794 -14.56 11.60 17.50
N TYR A 795 -14.47 12.12 16.27
CA TYR A 795 -13.25 12.71 15.73
C TYR A 795 -13.20 14.21 15.88
N GLU A 796 -12.01 14.73 16.14
CA GLU A 796 -11.71 16.16 16.13
C GLU A 796 -10.76 16.48 14.96
N ASP A 797 -11.29 16.44 13.73
CA ASP A 797 -10.54 16.93 12.58
C ASP A 797 -10.22 18.41 12.77
N THR A 798 -9.05 18.87 12.33
CA THR A 798 -8.62 20.24 12.56
C THR A 798 -8.12 20.92 11.30
N VAL A 799 -8.37 22.23 11.28
CA VAL A 799 -7.71 23.18 10.38
C VAL A 799 -6.79 24.05 11.24
N THR A 800 -5.51 24.08 10.89
CA THR A 800 -4.51 24.82 11.64
C THR A 800 -3.82 25.84 10.74
N VAL A 801 -3.66 27.09 11.19
CA VAL A 801 -2.85 28.10 10.50
C VAL A 801 -1.70 28.52 11.41
N ARG A 802 -0.49 28.56 10.85
CA ARG A 802 0.73 28.94 11.57
C ARG A 802 1.57 29.87 10.71
N ARG A 803 2.19 30.86 11.37
CA ARG A 803 3.30 31.59 10.76
C ARG A 803 4.55 30.73 10.79
N ARG A 804 5.34 30.76 9.72
CA ARG A 804 6.51 29.90 9.63
C ARG A 804 7.76 30.68 9.28
N ILE A 805 8.87 30.29 9.88
CA ILE A 805 10.22 30.69 9.45
C ILE A 805 10.48 29.99 8.12
N THR A 806 10.85 30.76 7.09
CA THR A 806 11.12 30.20 5.76
C THR A 806 12.41 29.37 5.71
N ASP A 807 13.40 29.69 6.55
CA ASP A 807 14.70 29.01 6.63
C ASP A 807 14.75 28.09 7.83
N GLY A 808 13.96 27.01 7.79
CA GLY A 808 13.92 26.02 8.86
C GLY A 808 15.16 25.12 8.91
N ARG A 809 15.36 24.47 10.06
CA ARG A 809 16.44 23.51 10.26
C ARG A 809 16.02 22.13 9.76
N ASP A 810 16.85 21.50 8.97
CA ASP A 810 16.69 20.13 8.49
C ASP A 810 17.65 19.13 9.18
N ASP A 811 18.44 19.60 10.15
CA ASP A 811 19.32 18.83 11.01
C ASP A 811 19.21 19.37 12.43
N VAL A 812 18.62 18.58 13.33
CA VAL A 812 18.26 19.00 14.69
C VAL A 812 18.70 17.94 15.69
N SER A 813 19.43 18.36 16.72
CA SER A 813 19.70 17.55 17.91
C SER A 813 18.88 18.05 19.09
N PHE A 814 18.47 17.14 19.95
CA PHE A 814 17.70 17.43 21.16
C PHE A 814 18.18 16.63 22.36
N GLU A 815 17.96 17.18 23.53
CA GLU A 815 18.17 16.54 24.82
C GLU A 815 17.00 16.90 25.73
N ILE A 816 16.38 15.90 26.31
CA ILE A 816 15.19 16.01 27.15
C ILE A 816 15.45 15.26 28.45
N GLU A 817 15.24 15.95 29.58
CA GLU A 817 15.27 15.32 30.90
C GLU A 817 13.84 15.01 31.35
N ASP A 818 13.64 13.77 31.81
CA ASP A 818 12.38 13.33 32.39
C ASP A 818 12.63 12.56 33.69
N THR A 819 11.61 12.47 34.52
CA THR A 819 11.62 11.71 35.77
C THR A 819 10.45 10.76 35.83
N GLY A 820 10.69 9.50 36.15
CA GLY A 820 9.61 8.51 36.24
C GLY A 820 9.85 7.50 37.33
N SER A 821 8.79 7.16 38.06
CA SER A 821 8.80 6.21 39.16
C SER A 821 8.20 4.83 38.81
N ILE A 822 7.75 4.64 37.56
CA ILE A 822 7.02 3.42 37.16
C ILE A 822 7.97 2.47 36.42
N GLN A 823 7.94 1.20 36.81
CA GLN A 823 8.59 0.12 36.05
C GLN A 823 7.83 -0.15 34.75
N GLY A 824 8.55 -0.34 33.65
CA GLY A 824 7.96 -0.66 32.35
C GLY A 824 7.52 0.56 31.54
N ASP A 825 7.80 1.78 32.01
CA ASP A 825 7.62 2.97 31.21
C ASP A 825 8.29 2.80 29.84
N TYR A 826 7.62 3.23 28.78
CA TYR A 826 8.17 3.24 27.44
C TYR A 826 8.17 4.65 26.84
N TYR A 827 9.17 4.91 26.00
CA TYR A 827 9.37 6.19 25.35
C TYR A 827 9.59 6.00 23.87
N PHE A 828 8.96 6.83 23.06
CA PHE A 828 9.28 6.97 21.63
C PHE A 828 9.15 8.40 21.16
N ILE A 829 9.81 8.69 20.03
CA ILE A 829 9.80 10.00 19.39
C ILE A 829 8.94 9.96 18.13
N ARG A 830 8.13 11.00 17.93
CA ARG A 830 7.48 11.33 16.68
C ARG A 830 8.10 12.60 16.10
N VAL A 831 8.46 12.56 14.82
CA VAL A 831 9.00 13.69 14.05
C VAL A 831 8.00 14.08 12.99
N LYS A 832 7.77 15.38 12.79
CA LYS A 832 7.02 15.93 11.66
C LYS A 832 7.88 16.95 10.91
N GLN A 833 7.81 16.93 9.59
CA GLN A 833 8.48 17.88 8.69
C GLN A 833 7.46 18.84 8.04
N VAL A 834 7.94 19.95 7.47
CA VAL A 834 7.07 20.94 6.79
C VAL A 834 6.40 20.41 5.53
N ASN A 835 6.92 19.34 4.93
CA ASN A 835 6.33 18.65 3.79
C ASN A 835 5.35 17.54 4.22
N ASP A 836 4.84 17.60 5.45
CA ASP A 836 3.94 16.64 6.08
C ASP A 836 4.53 15.22 6.27
N ALA A 837 5.79 14.99 5.89
CA ALA A 837 6.46 13.72 6.14
C ALA A 837 6.74 13.52 7.62
N MET A 838 6.63 12.27 8.08
CA MET A 838 6.75 11.90 9.49
C MET A 838 7.69 10.72 9.68
N ALA A 839 8.22 10.60 10.92
CA ALA A 839 8.97 9.44 11.38
C ALA A 839 8.65 9.11 12.84
N TRP A 840 8.72 7.82 13.20
CA TRP A 840 8.46 7.32 14.56
C TRP A 840 9.55 6.34 14.96
N SER A 841 10.26 6.63 16.06
CA SER A 841 11.23 5.68 16.62
C SER A 841 10.53 4.46 17.22
N SER A 842 11.16 3.30 17.18
CA SER A 842 10.77 2.19 18.05
C SER A 842 10.94 2.57 19.51
N PRO A 843 10.08 2.04 20.41
CA PRO A 843 10.13 2.38 21.82
C PRO A 843 11.42 1.93 22.53
N ILE A 844 11.76 2.62 23.63
CA ILE A 844 12.78 2.24 24.62
C ILE A 844 12.08 2.08 25.96
N TRP A 845 12.28 0.94 26.63
CA TRP A 845 11.62 0.60 27.90
C TRP A 845 12.55 0.78 29.08
N VAL A 846 11.98 1.24 30.22
CA VAL A 846 12.71 1.46 31.48
C VAL A 846 12.24 0.48 32.56
N GLY A 847 13.13 -0.40 33.01
CA GLY A 847 12.81 -1.39 34.00
C GLY A 847 12.04 -2.62 33.49
N GLY A 848 11.57 -3.44 34.44
CA GLY A 848 10.75 -4.61 34.09
C GLY A 848 9.32 -4.25 33.71
N TYR A 849 8.59 -5.17 33.07
CA TYR A 849 7.16 -5.01 32.94
C TYR A 849 6.48 -5.05 34.29
N PRO A 850 5.44 -4.25 34.52
CA PRO A 850 4.53 -4.53 35.62
C PRO A 850 4.02 -5.97 35.46
N PRO A 851 3.87 -6.73 36.55
CA PRO A 851 3.24 -8.04 36.47
C PRO A 851 1.83 -7.88 35.91
N ARG A 852 1.51 -8.69 34.90
CA ARG A 852 0.15 -8.78 34.35
C ARG A 852 -0.78 -9.40 35.34
#